data_f722afba716b6c020cf67477ee8c4004
#
_entry.id   f722afba716b6c020cf67477ee8c4004
#
_cell.length_a   1.000
_cell.length_b   1.000
_cell.length_c   1.000
_cell.angle_alpha   90.00
_cell.angle_beta   90.00
_cell.angle_gamma   90.00
#
_symmetry.space_group_name_H-M   'P 1'
#
loop_
_entity.id
_entity.type
_entity.pdbx_description
1 polymer ?
#
loop_
_entity_poly.entity_id
_entity_poly.type
_entity_poly.pdbx_seq_one_letter_code
_entity_poly.pdbx_strand_id
1 'polypeptide(L)'
;MKKRFLIKVSCILAAAIIAIGAVMPAMASQFKGAVKDAKTSETVIGAIVVIAGSHFNTTTDFDGNFKFTDLPKGHYSAFVTYTGYKRTDTFSFEMASDTIVIEHDFRMESTEHELKVVVVSGKLNAESDQFARKTEENAANLVNIMSARAIQISPDITVANVMQRISGVSLERSSNGDGRYAIVRGMDKRYTYTMIDGVKVPSPDNKNRFVPLDIFPADIMERIEVNKTVTPSMEGDAIGGSLNMVLKNAPDQLSLNVNLGSGFSEYFFNNPFISSNKSMIQQQSPLEKNGPNYLATGNDFTRANLDFKNTAALPYGIIGVSISNRFFNKKLGILVASSYQNTNRGSNNIYFPTITSINNTPAFKDIINRNQSSNLIRSAVHAKVDYKFNNKHQVSLYGIYTNLQDFESRISYDTSLTATRTGPGTGKVTTLSRSRAETQYIGNITLQGKDALLPDMYMDWSSSFAIAGTKVPDWAELNTFTSDTLHNGVPGASTATLQPYNRIWEHNTDHTISEYLNLHYTPTILGKEVEFSVGGMFRHQDRDNYYNSYTLEPVLMGTPPAFPVYTNIYNAEWSVLDPTGNILGGPNYKAEEEILAYYAQVRLELNKLQIIGGIRTENTWQGYTSNLTEAVAANSGSITYRDFLPGIHLKYRLRPKQNLRFSVYEAIARPNYFDLVPVGTPATENFGTQGNPYVKHTTSTNYDVRYEWYPKPNEQIIVGAFYKDLINPIENTVVFTKAGDAVIQPNNFGNAQNMGFELVGIKYFRNFGVSANYTFTYSVANVSVIKNNYNPVTGGLDSPNVLTVNTTRPLQGQSKHIGNLSLFYKNAKYGLDVQLAYVYTGRRIIQVSQFEGLDYWQRATSQLDFSIEKRIGRRFAVYVKVQNILNTPVIVEIDSRYPYPAGEFPFQKAGGNSYLVEKDTYGQAFLFGVRYRL
;
A
#
# COMPACT_ATOMS: atom_id res chain seq x y z
N MET A 1 20.46 25.81 24.92
CA MET A 1 19.00 25.69 24.71
C MET A 1 18.46 24.26 24.70
N LYS A 2 19.20 23.23 24.22
CA LYS A 2 18.73 21.82 24.15
C LYS A 2 18.41 21.15 25.50
N LYS A 3 19.11 21.45 26.58
CA LYS A 3 18.82 20.86 27.91
C LYS A 3 17.53 21.39 28.57
N ARG A 4 17.10 22.61 28.25
CA ARG A 4 15.84 23.18 28.81
C ARG A 4 14.58 22.69 28.10
N PHE A 5 14.68 22.21 26.87
CA PHE A 5 13.55 21.67 26.12
C PHE A 5 13.22 20.23 26.55
N LEU A 6 14.25 19.40 26.76
CA LEU A 6 14.06 18.02 27.27
C LEU A 6 13.48 17.99 28.68
N ILE A 7 13.87 18.90 29.54
CA ILE A 7 13.33 19.00 30.93
C ILE A 7 11.86 19.45 30.90
N LYS A 8 11.48 20.36 29.98
CA LYS A 8 10.07 20.78 29.84
C LYS A 8 9.17 19.70 29.28
N VAL A 9 9.64 18.89 28.34
CA VAL A 9 8.88 17.75 27.78
C VAL A 9 8.75 16.64 28.83
N SER A 10 9.80 16.36 29.59
CA SER A 10 9.74 15.39 30.70
C SER A 10 8.81 15.84 31.84
N CYS A 11 8.76 17.15 32.17
CA CYS A 11 7.84 17.67 33.16
C CYS A 11 6.38 17.66 32.69
N ILE A 12 6.10 17.88 31.40
CA ILE A 12 4.75 17.81 30.86
C ILE A 12 4.27 16.36 30.81
N LEU A 13 5.14 15.39 30.45
CA LEU A 13 4.80 13.96 30.53
C LEU A 13 4.59 13.49 31.97
N ALA A 14 5.41 13.95 32.92
CA ALA A 14 5.23 13.63 34.33
C ALA A 14 3.96 14.24 34.92
N ALA A 15 3.62 15.48 34.56
CA ALA A 15 2.37 16.13 34.98
C ALA A 15 1.13 15.46 34.36
N ALA A 16 1.20 14.99 33.10
CA ALA A 16 0.12 14.21 32.48
C ALA A 16 -0.08 12.84 33.14
N ILE A 17 1.00 12.19 33.58
CA ILE A 17 0.93 10.90 34.30
C ILE A 17 0.37 11.09 35.72
N ILE A 18 0.67 12.21 36.39
CA ILE A 18 0.17 12.51 37.73
C ILE A 18 -1.31 12.96 37.72
N ALA A 19 -1.75 13.66 36.67
CA ALA A 19 -3.16 14.05 36.51
C ALA A 19 -4.11 12.87 36.20
N ILE A 20 -3.60 11.75 35.69
CA ILE A 20 -4.38 10.52 35.43
C ILE A 20 -4.55 9.66 36.67
N GLY A 21 -3.72 9.87 37.74
CA GLY A 21 -3.73 9.08 38.96
C GLY A 21 -4.76 9.48 40.05
N ALA A 22 -5.56 10.52 39.83
CA ALA A 22 -6.36 11.13 40.90
C ALA A 22 -7.89 10.96 40.74
N VAL A 23 -8.39 10.07 39.88
CA VAL A 23 -9.80 9.70 39.89
C VAL A 23 -9.95 8.30 40.47
N MET A 24 -10.11 8.18 41.77
CA MET A 24 -10.60 6.95 42.37
C MET A 24 -12.08 6.78 41.98
N PRO A 25 -12.45 5.73 41.23
CA PRO A 25 -13.86 5.43 40.99
C PRO A 25 -14.47 4.94 42.33
N ALA A 26 -15.66 5.40 42.67
CA ALA A 26 -16.47 4.81 43.72
C ALA A 26 -16.58 3.29 43.43
N MET A 27 -16.25 2.46 44.42
CA MET A 27 -16.29 1.00 44.31
C MET A 27 -17.76 0.57 44.28
N ALA A 28 -18.29 0.34 43.07
CA ALA A 28 -19.58 -0.29 42.86
C ALA A 28 -19.40 -1.82 42.80
N SER A 29 -20.42 -2.57 43.16
CA SER A 29 -20.43 -4.05 43.07
C SER A 29 -20.17 -4.48 41.62
N GLN A 30 -19.31 -5.49 41.43
CA GLN A 30 -18.93 -5.92 40.06
C GLN A 30 -18.86 -7.45 39.99
N PHE A 31 -19.44 -7.99 38.91
CA PHE A 31 -19.16 -9.33 38.41
C PHE A 31 -18.43 -9.23 37.09
N LYS A 32 -17.23 -9.79 36.98
CA LYS A 32 -16.36 -9.65 35.82
C LYS A 32 -15.51 -10.89 35.60
N GLY A 33 -15.00 -11.05 34.39
CA GLY A 33 -14.13 -12.16 34.00
C GLY A 33 -13.81 -12.16 32.54
N ALA A 34 -13.26 -13.25 32.03
CA ALA A 34 -13.01 -13.45 30.59
C ALA A 34 -13.70 -14.70 30.07
N VAL A 35 -14.08 -14.68 28.80
CA VAL A 35 -14.59 -15.85 28.08
C VAL A 35 -13.52 -16.32 27.10
N LYS A 36 -13.17 -17.63 27.16
CA LYS A 36 -12.09 -18.24 26.36
C LYS A 36 -12.56 -19.51 25.70
N ASP A 37 -12.05 -19.80 24.51
CA ASP A 37 -12.20 -21.11 23.86
C ASP A 37 -11.46 -22.17 24.68
N ALA A 38 -12.15 -23.26 25.02
CA ALA A 38 -11.61 -24.31 25.87
C ALA A 38 -10.44 -25.05 25.23
N LYS A 39 -10.34 -25.08 23.90
CA LYS A 39 -9.34 -25.84 23.13
C LYS A 39 -8.16 -24.99 22.69
N THR A 40 -8.42 -23.76 22.21
CA THR A 40 -7.39 -22.86 21.69
C THR A 40 -6.87 -21.87 22.74
N SER A 41 -7.58 -21.74 23.88
CA SER A 41 -7.36 -20.70 24.91
C SER A 41 -7.45 -19.27 24.34
N GLU A 42 -7.94 -19.10 23.13
CA GLU A 42 -8.19 -17.80 22.52
C GLU A 42 -9.40 -17.14 23.20
N THR A 43 -9.37 -15.83 23.34
CA THR A 43 -10.47 -15.07 23.94
C THR A 43 -11.65 -15.06 22.98
N VAL A 44 -12.86 -15.34 23.47
CA VAL A 44 -14.09 -15.33 22.69
C VAL A 44 -14.71 -13.94 22.77
N ILE A 45 -14.56 -13.18 21.71
CA ILE A 45 -15.00 -11.80 21.62
C ILE A 45 -16.47 -11.75 21.18
N GLY A 46 -17.29 -10.87 21.82
CA GLY A 46 -18.70 -10.73 21.53
C GLY A 46 -19.57 -11.90 22.08
N ALA A 47 -19.01 -12.77 22.92
CA ALA A 47 -19.80 -13.76 23.64
C ALA A 47 -20.74 -13.09 24.62
N ILE A 48 -22.00 -13.59 24.71
CA ILE A 48 -23.01 -13.01 25.58
C ILE A 48 -22.96 -13.71 26.92
N VAL A 49 -22.65 -12.95 27.95
CA VAL A 49 -22.77 -13.38 29.35
C VAL A 49 -24.15 -12.98 29.88
N VAL A 50 -24.94 -13.92 30.32
CA VAL A 50 -26.32 -13.74 30.77
C VAL A 50 -26.44 -14.10 32.21
N ILE A 51 -27.09 -13.24 33.00
CA ILE A 51 -27.52 -13.58 34.37
C ILE A 51 -28.91 -14.20 34.31
N ALA A 52 -29.01 -15.47 34.64
CA ALA A 52 -30.24 -16.25 34.53
C ALA A 52 -31.36 -15.65 35.38
N GLY A 53 -32.56 -15.59 34.82
CA GLY A 53 -33.75 -15.09 35.52
C GLY A 53 -33.79 -13.56 35.70
N SER A 54 -32.89 -12.81 35.03
CA SER A 54 -32.84 -11.35 35.08
C SER A 54 -32.74 -10.73 33.69
N HIS A 55 -32.85 -9.41 33.64
CA HIS A 55 -32.61 -8.65 32.39
C HIS A 55 -31.16 -8.27 32.19
N PHE A 56 -30.24 -8.68 33.08
CA PHE A 56 -28.83 -8.35 33.00
C PHE A 56 -28.11 -9.27 32.01
N ASN A 57 -27.55 -8.69 30.96
CA ASN A 57 -26.65 -9.34 30.03
C ASN A 57 -25.58 -8.35 29.56
N THR A 58 -24.43 -8.87 29.19
CA THR A 58 -23.32 -8.12 28.63
C THR A 58 -22.59 -8.94 27.57
N THR A 59 -21.82 -8.28 26.71
CA THR A 59 -20.99 -8.96 25.72
C THR A 59 -19.52 -8.82 26.10
N THR A 60 -18.72 -9.83 25.76
CA THR A 60 -17.28 -9.75 25.95
C THR A 60 -16.65 -8.71 25.01
N ASP A 61 -15.66 -7.99 25.53
CA ASP A 61 -14.89 -6.99 24.81
C ASP A 61 -13.85 -7.64 23.85
N PHE A 62 -12.97 -6.80 23.27
CA PHE A 62 -11.93 -7.23 22.32
C PHE A 62 -10.93 -8.24 22.91
N ASP A 63 -10.70 -8.19 24.23
CA ASP A 63 -9.86 -9.13 24.95
C ASP A 63 -10.65 -10.29 25.55
N GLY A 64 -11.93 -10.43 25.18
CA GLY A 64 -12.84 -11.45 25.68
C GLY A 64 -13.30 -11.21 27.11
N ASN A 65 -13.10 -10.03 27.71
CA ASN A 65 -13.52 -9.72 29.04
C ASN A 65 -14.97 -9.24 29.07
N PHE A 66 -15.68 -9.57 30.16
CA PHE A 66 -17.02 -9.05 30.45
C PHE A 66 -17.04 -8.39 31.82
N LYS A 67 -17.99 -7.49 31.99
CA LYS A 67 -18.18 -6.78 33.26
C LYS A 67 -19.65 -6.38 33.43
N PHE A 68 -20.21 -6.72 34.58
CA PHE A 68 -21.44 -6.15 35.15
C PHE A 68 -21.07 -5.19 36.26
N THR A 69 -21.65 -4.00 36.29
CA THR A 69 -21.51 -3.01 37.35
C THR A 69 -22.86 -2.79 37.99
N ASP A 70 -22.88 -2.45 39.27
CA ASP A 70 -24.10 -2.10 40.01
C ASP A 70 -25.13 -3.23 40.10
N LEU A 71 -24.69 -4.50 40.24
CA LEU A 71 -25.60 -5.62 40.54
C LEU A 71 -26.09 -5.50 41.98
N PRO A 72 -27.42 -5.46 42.19
CA PRO A 72 -27.98 -5.46 43.57
C PRO A 72 -27.52 -6.64 44.39
N LYS A 73 -27.66 -6.56 45.73
CA LYS A 73 -27.43 -7.72 46.61
C LYS A 73 -28.39 -8.84 46.24
N GLY A 74 -27.87 -10.06 46.22
CA GLY A 74 -28.65 -11.23 45.87
C GLY A 74 -27.82 -12.42 45.39
N HIS A 75 -28.51 -13.55 45.23
CA HIS A 75 -27.94 -14.74 44.59
C HIS A 75 -28.20 -14.72 43.12
N TYR A 76 -27.15 -14.94 42.32
CA TYR A 76 -27.18 -14.90 40.86
C TYR A 76 -26.56 -16.16 40.28
N SER A 77 -26.97 -16.45 39.05
CA SER A 77 -26.40 -17.53 38.25
C SER A 77 -26.11 -17.00 36.86
N ALA A 78 -24.88 -17.15 36.38
CA ALA A 78 -24.46 -16.66 35.06
C ALA A 78 -24.02 -17.81 34.14
N PHE A 79 -24.29 -17.65 32.86
CA PHE A 79 -23.78 -18.56 31.80
C PHE A 79 -23.42 -17.73 30.58
N VAL A 80 -22.62 -18.35 29.69
CA VAL A 80 -22.20 -17.72 28.44
C VAL A 80 -22.80 -18.47 27.25
N THR A 81 -23.25 -17.74 26.27
CA THR A 81 -23.71 -18.26 24.99
C THR A 81 -23.02 -17.51 23.84
N TYR A 82 -22.66 -18.26 22.80
CA TYR A 82 -22.05 -17.72 21.61
C TYR A 82 -22.28 -18.63 20.40
N THR A 83 -22.47 -18.05 19.22
CA THR A 83 -22.73 -18.81 17.98
C THR A 83 -21.52 -19.71 17.65
N GLY A 84 -21.75 -20.99 17.48
CA GLY A 84 -20.72 -21.99 17.18
C GLY A 84 -20.02 -22.56 18.43
N TYR A 85 -20.54 -22.24 19.63
CA TYR A 85 -20.07 -22.81 20.91
C TYR A 85 -21.24 -23.41 21.69
N LYS A 86 -20.94 -24.43 22.49
CA LYS A 86 -21.90 -24.89 23.50
C LYS A 86 -22.09 -23.80 24.57
N ARG A 87 -23.34 -23.67 25.04
CA ARG A 87 -23.59 -22.88 26.24
C ARG A 87 -22.74 -23.42 27.39
N THR A 88 -22.11 -22.52 28.17
CA THR A 88 -21.36 -22.91 29.35
C THR A 88 -22.28 -23.48 30.45
N ASP A 89 -21.71 -24.27 31.33
CA ASP A 89 -22.37 -24.58 32.61
C ASP A 89 -22.64 -23.27 33.36
N THR A 90 -23.68 -23.30 34.20
CA THR A 90 -24.12 -22.15 34.97
C THR A 90 -23.24 -21.94 36.18
N PHE A 91 -22.63 -20.77 36.33
CA PHE A 91 -21.84 -20.38 37.52
C PHE A 91 -22.74 -19.59 38.49
N SER A 92 -22.90 -20.08 39.71
CA SER A 92 -23.68 -19.41 40.76
C SER A 92 -22.79 -18.62 41.70
N PHE A 93 -23.24 -17.42 42.07
CA PHE A 93 -22.47 -16.50 42.95
C PHE A 93 -23.42 -15.60 43.74
N GLU A 94 -22.91 -15.05 44.86
CA GLU A 94 -23.66 -14.16 45.73
C GLU A 94 -23.04 -12.77 45.79
N MET A 95 -23.82 -11.74 45.51
CA MET A 95 -23.45 -10.33 45.72
C MET A 95 -23.80 -9.91 47.13
N ALA A 96 -22.89 -10.16 48.09
CA ALA A 96 -23.14 -9.95 49.53
C ALA A 96 -23.06 -8.47 49.97
N SER A 97 -22.38 -7.60 49.19
CA SER A 97 -22.22 -6.17 49.48
C SER A 97 -22.18 -5.31 48.20
N ASP A 98 -22.48 -4.00 48.36
CA ASP A 98 -22.49 -3.05 47.26
C ASP A 98 -21.06 -2.67 46.74
N THR A 99 -20.01 -3.27 47.33
CA THR A 99 -18.61 -3.04 46.98
C THR A 99 -17.87 -4.31 46.57
N ILE A 100 -18.54 -5.46 46.54
CA ILE A 100 -17.90 -6.75 46.27
C ILE A 100 -17.55 -6.87 44.78
N VAL A 101 -16.38 -7.43 44.51
CA VAL A 101 -15.94 -7.77 43.13
C VAL A 101 -15.79 -9.27 43.03
N ILE A 102 -16.59 -9.90 42.14
CA ILE A 102 -16.51 -11.34 41.86
C ILE A 102 -15.88 -11.49 40.46
N GLU A 103 -14.87 -12.37 40.40
CA GLU A 103 -14.19 -12.69 39.14
C GLU A 103 -14.39 -14.17 38.77
N HIS A 104 -14.84 -14.43 37.55
CA HIS A 104 -14.96 -15.80 37.05
C HIS A 104 -14.68 -15.83 35.52
N ASP A 105 -13.79 -16.74 35.07
CA ASP A 105 -13.49 -16.98 33.66
C ASP A 105 -14.31 -18.15 33.15
N PHE A 106 -15.06 -17.94 32.08
CA PHE A 106 -15.79 -18.99 31.39
C PHE A 106 -14.93 -19.60 30.27
N ARG A 107 -15.06 -20.96 30.12
CA ARG A 107 -14.47 -21.68 29.01
C ARG A 107 -15.58 -22.25 28.14
N MET A 108 -15.56 -21.93 26.83
CA MET A 108 -16.57 -22.38 25.88
C MET A 108 -16.02 -23.49 24.99
N GLU A 109 -16.77 -24.59 24.84
CA GLU A 109 -16.46 -25.64 23.88
C GLU A 109 -17.10 -25.35 22.53
N SER A 110 -16.28 -25.35 21.45
CA SER A 110 -16.79 -25.23 20.09
C SER A 110 -17.62 -26.46 19.71
N THR A 111 -18.81 -26.26 19.13
CA THR A 111 -19.71 -27.35 18.74
C THR A 111 -19.33 -27.89 17.35
N GLU A 112 -19.14 -29.22 17.26
CA GLU A 112 -18.96 -29.95 15.99
C GLU A 112 -20.27 -30.45 15.40
N HIS A 113 -21.44 -30.29 16.06
CA HIS A 113 -22.74 -30.84 15.64
C HIS A 113 -23.82 -29.75 15.46
N GLU A 114 -24.77 -30.04 14.58
CA GLU A 114 -25.86 -29.16 14.15
C GLU A 114 -26.61 -28.49 15.31
N LEU A 115 -26.63 -27.15 15.28
CA LEU A 115 -27.45 -26.34 16.16
C LEU A 115 -28.75 -25.96 15.46
N LYS A 116 -29.86 -26.30 16.10
CA LYS A 116 -31.13 -25.57 15.89
C LYS A 116 -30.86 -24.12 16.26
N VAL A 117 -31.06 -23.24 15.30
CA VAL A 117 -30.80 -21.80 15.41
C VAL A 117 -31.64 -21.21 16.54
N VAL A 118 -31.04 -21.01 17.70
CA VAL A 118 -31.54 -20.03 18.65
C VAL A 118 -30.86 -18.69 18.28
N VAL A 119 -31.61 -17.83 17.65
CA VAL A 119 -31.15 -16.47 17.33
C VAL A 119 -31.04 -15.68 18.64
N VAL A 120 -29.88 -15.75 19.26
CA VAL A 120 -29.47 -14.79 20.27
C VAL A 120 -28.66 -13.71 19.52
N SER A 121 -29.25 -12.52 19.36
CA SER A 121 -28.66 -11.39 18.62
C SER A 121 -27.50 -10.76 19.38
N GLY A 122 -26.37 -11.46 19.50
CA GLY A 122 -25.10 -10.88 19.90
C GLY A 122 -24.38 -10.33 18.67
N LYS A 123 -24.08 -9.02 18.62
CA LYS A 123 -23.23 -8.47 17.58
C LYS A 123 -21.81 -8.99 17.76
N LEU A 124 -21.28 -9.69 16.73
CA LEU A 124 -19.86 -10.01 16.66
C LEU A 124 -19.03 -8.73 16.67
N ASN A 125 -17.93 -8.72 17.40
CA ASN A 125 -16.99 -7.59 17.35
C ASN A 125 -16.39 -7.49 15.94
N ALA A 126 -16.59 -6.36 15.26
CA ALA A 126 -16.15 -6.12 13.89
C ALA A 126 -14.62 -6.21 13.70
N GLU A 127 -13.84 -6.00 14.78
CA GLU A 127 -12.37 -6.06 14.76
C GLU A 127 -11.81 -7.49 14.90
N SER A 128 -12.67 -8.51 15.13
CA SER A 128 -12.25 -9.88 15.41
C SER A 128 -11.99 -10.72 14.17
N ASP A 129 -11.12 -11.74 14.30
CA ASP A 129 -10.89 -12.74 13.25
C ASP A 129 -12.17 -13.51 12.90
N GLN A 130 -13.03 -13.77 13.89
CA GLN A 130 -14.31 -14.44 13.69
C GLN A 130 -15.27 -13.63 12.81
N PHE A 131 -15.34 -12.32 13.02
CA PHE A 131 -16.14 -11.43 12.19
C PHE A 131 -15.62 -11.43 10.74
N ALA A 132 -14.29 -11.35 10.57
CA ALA A 132 -13.66 -11.41 9.26
C ALA A 132 -14.01 -12.72 8.52
N ARG A 133 -13.87 -13.88 9.19
CA ARG A 133 -14.24 -15.19 8.61
C ARG A 133 -15.72 -15.30 8.27
N LYS A 134 -16.59 -14.75 9.14
CA LYS A 134 -18.05 -14.74 8.90
C LYS A 134 -18.43 -13.85 7.74
N THR A 135 -17.76 -12.71 7.61
CA THR A 135 -17.97 -11.79 6.49
C THR A 135 -17.52 -12.44 5.17
N GLU A 136 -16.37 -13.11 5.13
CA GLU A 136 -15.91 -13.87 3.95
C GLU A 136 -16.89 -14.98 3.58
N GLU A 137 -17.37 -15.78 4.56
CA GLU A 137 -18.34 -16.87 4.34
C GLU A 137 -19.64 -16.34 3.70
N ASN A 138 -20.12 -15.17 4.13
CA ASN A 138 -21.38 -14.59 3.69
C ASN A 138 -21.26 -13.68 2.46
N ALA A 139 -20.08 -13.22 2.11
CA ALA A 139 -19.86 -12.29 1.00
C ALA A 139 -20.52 -12.79 -0.30
N ALA A 140 -20.97 -11.84 -1.12
CA ALA A 140 -21.50 -12.12 -2.45
C ALA A 140 -20.39 -12.49 -3.45
N ASN A 141 -19.25 -11.81 -3.35
CA ASN A 141 -18.06 -11.99 -4.18
C ASN A 141 -16.97 -12.80 -3.47
N LEU A 142 -15.85 -13.05 -4.16
CA LEU A 142 -14.66 -13.64 -3.53
C LEU A 142 -13.85 -12.55 -2.84
N VAL A 143 -13.82 -12.59 -1.52
CA VAL A 143 -13.08 -11.63 -0.69
C VAL A 143 -12.16 -12.36 0.29
N ASN A 144 -11.02 -11.75 0.60
CA ASN A 144 -10.14 -12.12 1.72
C ASN A 144 -10.00 -10.94 2.66
N ILE A 145 -10.15 -11.18 3.96
CA ILE A 145 -10.23 -10.12 4.98
C ILE A 145 -9.13 -10.31 6.04
N MET A 146 -8.39 -9.24 6.28
CA MET A 146 -7.48 -9.11 7.43
C MET A 146 -8.17 -8.30 8.52
N SER A 147 -8.37 -8.88 9.70
CA SER A 147 -9.01 -8.22 10.84
C SER A 147 -8.09 -7.21 11.53
N ALA A 148 -8.64 -6.29 12.35
CA ALA A 148 -7.85 -5.39 13.18
C ALA A 148 -6.91 -6.16 14.13
N ARG A 149 -7.37 -7.30 14.68
CA ARG A 149 -6.54 -8.12 15.56
C ARG A 149 -5.34 -8.72 14.84
N ALA A 150 -5.55 -9.25 13.63
CA ALA A 150 -4.47 -9.76 12.79
C ALA A 150 -3.47 -8.67 12.40
N ILE A 151 -3.95 -7.45 12.04
CA ILE A 151 -3.14 -6.28 11.76
C ILE A 151 -2.29 -5.90 12.99
N GLN A 152 -2.88 -5.90 14.18
CA GLN A 152 -2.21 -5.50 15.40
C GLN A 152 -1.07 -6.45 15.80
N ILE A 153 -1.27 -7.78 15.68
CA ILE A 153 -0.25 -8.78 16.00
C ILE A 153 0.84 -8.82 14.94
N SER A 154 0.51 -8.53 13.68
CA SER A 154 1.47 -8.45 12.58
C SER A 154 2.64 -7.51 12.93
N PRO A 155 3.87 -7.81 12.49
CA PRO A 155 5.01 -6.91 12.64
C PRO A 155 4.88 -5.60 11.85
N ASP A 156 3.90 -5.50 10.97
CA ASP A 156 3.72 -4.41 10.02
C ASP A 156 3.15 -3.14 10.67
N ILE A 157 3.59 -1.97 10.20
CA ILE A 157 3.14 -0.66 10.68
C ILE A 157 2.34 0.13 9.62
N THR A 158 2.43 -0.27 8.35
CA THR A 158 1.70 0.34 7.22
C THR A 158 0.73 -0.64 6.59
N VAL A 159 -0.32 -0.13 5.94
CA VAL A 159 -1.28 -0.95 5.19
C VAL A 159 -0.58 -1.73 4.08
N ALA A 160 0.37 -1.13 3.37
CA ALA A 160 1.15 -1.81 2.33
C ALA A 160 1.77 -3.11 2.85
N ASN A 161 2.52 -3.05 3.95
CA ASN A 161 3.19 -4.23 4.50
C ASN A 161 2.20 -5.29 5.03
N VAL A 162 1.05 -4.88 5.57
CA VAL A 162 -0.03 -5.79 5.99
C VAL A 162 -0.58 -6.58 4.79
N MET A 163 -0.73 -5.93 3.64
CA MET A 163 -1.31 -6.52 2.43
C MET A 163 -0.56 -7.76 1.93
N GLN A 164 0.76 -7.83 2.08
CA GLN A 164 1.55 -8.99 1.64
C GLN A 164 1.17 -10.30 2.34
N ARG A 165 0.47 -10.23 3.49
CA ARG A 165 0.06 -11.42 4.25
C ARG A 165 -1.28 -11.99 3.78
N ILE A 166 -1.97 -11.29 2.88
CA ILE A 166 -3.22 -11.74 2.27
C ILE A 166 -2.89 -12.65 1.08
N SER A 167 -3.64 -13.74 0.93
CA SER A 167 -3.44 -14.69 -0.16
C SER A 167 -3.50 -14.01 -1.53
N GLY A 168 -2.56 -14.35 -2.42
CA GLY A 168 -2.50 -13.83 -3.78
C GLY A 168 -2.03 -12.38 -3.89
N VAL A 169 -1.51 -11.79 -2.81
CA VAL A 169 -0.98 -10.44 -2.82
C VAL A 169 0.53 -10.44 -2.63
N SER A 170 1.24 -9.78 -3.52
CA SER A 170 2.66 -9.43 -3.37
C SER A 170 2.81 -7.90 -3.38
N LEU A 171 4.00 -7.41 -3.02
CA LEU A 171 4.28 -5.99 -2.96
C LEU A 171 5.33 -5.57 -3.98
N GLU A 172 5.14 -4.41 -4.55
CA GLU A 172 6.22 -3.60 -5.07
C GLU A 172 6.78 -2.75 -3.94
N ARG A 173 8.12 -2.70 -3.84
CA ARG A 173 8.84 -2.00 -2.79
C ARG A 173 9.60 -0.81 -3.34
N SER A 174 9.77 0.22 -2.53
CA SER A 174 10.69 1.31 -2.79
C SER A 174 12.15 0.88 -2.50
N SER A 175 13.13 1.67 -2.95
CA SER A 175 14.57 1.40 -2.76
C SER A 175 14.99 1.31 -1.29
N ASN A 176 14.23 1.88 -0.37
CA ASN A 176 14.45 1.79 1.08
C ASN A 176 13.84 0.53 1.72
N GLY A 177 13.26 -0.39 0.92
CA GLY A 177 12.70 -1.67 1.34
C GLY A 177 11.25 -1.63 1.85
N ASP A 178 10.63 -0.46 2.02
CA ASP A 178 9.23 -0.35 2.41
C ASP A 178 8.31 -0.78 1.25
N GLY A 179 7.25 -1.54 1.56
CA GLY A 179 6.23 -1.89 0.58
C GLY A 179 5.41 -0.66 0.20
N ARG A 180 5.08 -0.48 -1.08
CA ARG A 180 4.36 0.70 -1.58
C ARG A 180 3.06 0.35 -2.28
N TYR A 181 3.09 -0.59 -3.23
CA TYR A 181 1.93 -0.97 -4.02
C TYR A 181 1.62 -2.45 -3.90
N ALA A 182 0.33 -2.80 -3.86
CA ALA A 182 -0.12 -4.18 -3.87
C ALA A 182 -0.30 -4.69 -5.30
N ILE A 183 0.17 -5.90 -5.54
CA ILE A 183 0.01 -6.66 -6.79
C ILE A 183 -0.86 -7.85 -6.47
N VAL A 184 -2.08 -7.91 -7.01
CA VAL A 184 -3.08 -8.94 -6.72
C VAL A 184 -3.08 -9.98 -7.83
N ARG A 185 -2.90 -11.28 -7.49
CA ARG A 185 -2.90 -12.41 -8.44
C ARG A 185 -1.92 -12.23 -9.61
N GLY A 186 -0.77 -11.59 -9.34
CA GLY A 186 0.23 -11.30 -10.36
C GLY A 186 -0.16 -10.24 -11.39
N MET A 187 -1.30 -9.57 -11.22
CA MET A 187 -1.70 -8.43 -12.03
C MET A 187 -1.03 -7.17 -11.51
N ASP A 188 -0.36 -6.42 -12.39
CA ASP A 188 0.30 -5.16 -12.05
C ASP A 188 -0.64 -4.23 -11.26
N LYS A 189 -0.05 -3.36 -10.43
CA LYS A 189 -0.75 -2.41 -9.57
C LYS A 189 -1.82 -1.57 -10.29
N ARG A 190 -1.65 -1.29 -11.60
CA ARG A 190 -2.62 -0.55 -12.42
C ARG A 190 -3.98 -1.24 -12.58
N TYR A 191 -4.03 -2.56 -12.37
CA TYR A 191 -5.25 -3.37 -12.48
C TYR A 191 -6.04 -3.48 -11.19
N THR A 192 -5.67 -2.69 -10.16
CA THR A 192 -6.30 -2.73 -8.84
C THR A 192 -6.60 -1.31 -8.37
N TYR A 193 -7.84 -1.05 -7.88
CA TYR A 193 -8.18 0.23 -7.28
C TYR A 193 -8.37 0.13 -5.76
N THR A 194 -8.23 1.26 -5.08
CA THR A 194 -8.28 1.37 -3.63
C THR A 194 -9.50 2.18 -3.17
N MET A 195 -10.17 1.68 -2.14
CA MET A 195 -11.34 2.30 -1.49
C MET A 195 -11.09 2.55 -0.01
N ILE A 196 -11.83 3.51 0.54
CA ILE A 196 -12.01 3.73 1.97
C ILE A 196 -13.50 3.65 2.27
N ASP A 197 -13.90 2.74 3.17
CA ASP A 197 -15.31 2.45 3.51
C ASP A 197 -16.21 2.30 2.26
N GLY A 198 -15.69 1.64 1.21
CA GLY A 198 -16.42 1.34 -0.04
C GLY A 198 -16.39 2.43 -1.11
N VAL A 199 -15.79 3.58 -0.85
CA VAL A 199 -15.67 4.69 -1.81
C VAL A 199 -14.23 4.77 -2.35
N LYS A 200 -14.09 4.80 -3.68
CA LYS A 200 -12.79 4.93 -4.35
C LYS A 200 -12.13 6.27 -4.03
N VAL A 201 -10.83 6.24 -3.73
CA VAL A 201 -10.04 7.45 -3.42
C VAL A 201 -9.04 7.77 -4.51
N PRO A 202 -8.74 9.07 -4.77
CA PRO A 202 -7.73 9.48 -5.74
C PRO A 202 -6.32 9.12 -5.29
N SER A 203 -5.42 9.04 -6.25
CA SER A 203 -3.99 8.84 -6.01
C SER A 203 -3.26 10.17 -5.83
N PRO A 204 -2.38 10.30 -4.84
CA PRO A 204 -1.51 11.47 -4.72
C PRO A 204 -0.37 11.47 -5.75
N ASP A 205 -0.08 10.35 -6.40
CA ASP A 205 1.00 10.21 -7.37
C ASP A 205 0.74 11.09 -8.61
N ASN A 206 1.74 11.87 -9.04
CA ASN A 206 1.62 12.84 -10.14
C ASN A 206 1.45 12.20 -11.54
N LYS A 207 1.64 10.89 -11.67
CA LYS A 207 1.54 10.15 -12.94
C LYS A 207 0.45 9.08 -12.92
N ASN A 208 0.26 8.42 -11.77
CA ASN A 208 -0.49 7.18 -11.66
C ASN A 208 -1.84 7.35 -10.94
N ARG A 209 -2.79 6.45 -11.26
CA ARG A 209 -4.12 6.37 -10.62
C ARG A 209 -4.14 5.42 -9.42
N PHE A 210 -3.17 4.51 -9.32
CA PHE A 210 -3.08 3.56 -8.22
C PHE A 210 -2.48 4.22 -6.97
N VAL A 211 -3.09 3.92 -5.82
CA VAL A 211 -2.79 4.59 -4.55
C VAL A 211 -1.61 3.92 -3.85
N PRO A 212 -0.57 4.67 -3.43
CA PRO A 212 0.49 4.15 -2.60
C PRO A 212 -0.05 3.83 -1.19
N LEU A 213 0.03 2.56 -0.79
CA LEU A 213 -0.55 2.07 0.46
C LEU A 213 0.33 2.32 1.69
N ASP A 214 1.56 2.73 1.50
CA ASP A 214 2.49 3.12 2.56
C ASP A 214 2.15 4.46 3.22
N ILE A 215 1.31 5.28 2.59
CA ILE A 215 0.80 6.52 3.18
C ILE A 215 -0.16 6.25 4.37
N PHE A 216 -0.77 5.05 4.44
CA PHE A 216 -1.76 4.69 5.46
C PHE A 216 -1.12 3.95 6.63
N PRO A 217 -1.16 4.52 7.87
CA PRO A 217 -0.86 3.75 9.07
C PRO A 217 -1.87 2.62 9.26
N ALA A 218 -1.37 1.42 9.63
CA ALA A 218 -2.24 0.25 9.76
C ALA A 218 -3.12 0.27 11.03
N ASP A 219 -2.75 1.02 12.05
CA ASP A 219 -3.42 1.04 13.37
C ASP A 219 -4.76 1.80 13.41
N ILE A 220 -5.07 2.62 12.38
CA ILE A 220 -6.37 3.28 12.24
C ILE A 220 -7.43 2.42 11.53
N MET A 221 -7.05 1.27 10.96
CA MET A 221 -7.94 0.38 10.23
C MET A 221 -8.72 -0.55 11.19
N GLU A 222 -10.01 -0.81 10.88
CA GLU A 222 -10.80 -1.87 11.47
C GLU A 222 -10.51 -3.21 10.79
N ARG A 223 -10.39 -3.20 9.47
CA ARG A 223 -10.01 -4.35 8.65
C ARG A 223 -9.60 -3.92 7.25
N ILE A 224 -8.95 -4.82 6.53
CA ILE A 224 -8.60 -4.65 5.12
C ILE A 224 -9.25 -5.78 4.34
N GLU A 225 -9.98 -5.45 3.29
CA GLU A 225 -10.69 -6.37 2.43
C GLU A 225 -10.05 -6.37 1.04
N VAL A 226 -9.72 -7.54 0.50
CA VAL A 226 -9.25 -7.72 -0.87
C VAL A 226 -10.34 -8.45 -1.65
N ASN A 227 -11.07 -7.73 -2.47
CA ASN A 227 -12.07 -8.28 -3.36
C ASN A 227 -11.39 -8.82 -4.62
N LYS A 228 -11.54 -10.10 -4.89
CA LYS A 228 -10.90 -10.79 -6.02
C LYS A 228 -11.81 -10.98 -7.22
N THR A 229 -13.10 -10.81 -7.03
CA THR A 229 -14.10 -10.78 -8.09
C THR A 229 -15.02 -9.57 -7.89
N VAL A 230 -15.59 -9.05 -8.96
CA VAL A 230 -16.50 -7.90 -8.93
C VAL A 230 -17.91 -8.33 -9.33
N THR A 231 -18.90 -7.88 -8.55
CA THR A 231 -20.33 -8.02 -8.89
C THR A 231 -20.77 -6.81 -9.73
N PRO A 232 -21.89 -6.86 -10.45
CA PRO A 232 -22.38 -5.72 -11.24
C PRO A 232 -22.58 -4.42 -10.46
N SER A 233 -22.83 -4.50 -9.13
CA SER A 233 -22.91 -3.33 -8.26
C SER A 233 -21.57 -2.66 -7.94
N MET A 234 -20.44 -3.33 -8.20
CA MET A 234 -19.08 -2.81 -7.97
C MET A 234 -18.55 -2.13 -9.23
N GLU A 235 -17.55 -1.24 -9.08
CA GLU A 235 -16.89 -0.62 -10.22
C GLU A 235 -16.10 -1.63 -11.05
N GLY A 236 -16.14 -1.47 -12.39
CA GLY A 236 -15.51 -2.39 -13.33
C GLY A 236 -13.99 -2.29 -13.42
N ASP A 237 -13.38 -1.23 -12.91
CA ASP A 237 -11.94 -0.93 -12.98
C ASP A 237 -11.11 -1.81 -12.02
N ALA A 238 -11.27 -3.16 -12.10
CA ALA A 238 -10.76 -4.12 -11.12
C ALA A 238 -10.37 -5.47 -11.73
N ILE A 239 -9.61 -5.48 -12.82
CA ILE A 239 -9.13 -6.74 -13.41
C ILE A 239 -8.34 -7.58 -12.39
N GLY A 240 -7.45 -6.95 -11.61
CA GLY A 240 -6.71 -7.58 -10.53
C GLY A 240 -7.55 -7.82 -9.29
N GLY A 241 -8.47 -6.90 -9.00
CA GLY A 241 -9.33 -6.86 -7.83
C GLY A 241 -9.46 -5.46 -7.26
N SER A 242 -10.07 -5.32 -6.09
CA SER A 242 -10.13 -4.06 -5.37
C SER A 242 -9.74 -4.20 -3.91
N LEU A 243 -9.18 -3.13 -3.35
CA LEU A 243 -8.73 -3.03 -1.97
C LEU A 243 -9.67 -2.10 -1.23
N ASN A 244 -10.30 -2.56 -0.14
CA ASN A 244 -11.16 -1.74 0.68
C ASN A 244 -10.58 -1.64 2.10
N MET A 245 -10.16 -0.45 2.46
CA MET A 245 -9.71 -0.10 3.80
C MET A 245 -10.92 0.33 4.61
N VAL A 246 -11.37 -0.53 5.52
CA VAL A 246 -12.50 -0.22 6.40
C VAL A 246 -11.98 0.43 7.67
N LEU A 247 -12.51 1.62 7.95
CA LEU A 247 -12.11 2.44 9.09
C LEU A 247 -12.86 2.00 10.35
N LYS A 248 -12.25 2.26 11.53
CA LYS A 248 -12.85 1.94 12.82
C LYS A 248 -14.19 2.62 13.03
N ASN A 249 -15.08 1.95 13.75
CA ASN A 249 -16.41 2.43 14.12
C ASN A 249 -16.52 2.63 15.64
N ALA A 250 -17.47 3.47 16.08
CA ALA A 250 -17.73 3.67 17.49
C ALA A 250 -18.39 2.40 18.10
N PRO A 251 -17.74 1.76 19.11
CA PRO A 251 -18.34 0.65 19.86
C PRO A 251 -19.46 1.14 20.78
N ASP A 252 -20.22 0.20 21.34
CA ASP A 252 -21.35 0.51 22.23
C ASP A 252 -20.96 1.08 23.60
N GLN A 253 -19.67 1.05 23.97
CA GLN A 253 -19.10 1.56 25.21
C GLN A 253 -17.89 2.44 24.94
N LEU A 254 -17.56 3.30 25.90
CA LEU A 254 -16.36 4.12 25.82
C LEU A 254 -15.12 3.23 25.62
N SER A 255 -14.37 3.53 24.59
CA SER A 255 -13.12 2.89 24.25
C SER A 255 -12.01 3.95 24.06
N LEU A 256 -10.91 3.77 24.75
CA LEU A 256 -9.69 4.55 24.58
C LEU A 256 -8.54 3.59 24.31
N ASN A 257 -7.92 3.71 23.15
CA ASN A 257 -6.74 2.95 22.81
C ASN A 257 -5.57 3.90 22.58
N VAL A 258 -4.43 3.61 23.20
CA VAL A 258 -3.18 4.35 23.02
C VAL A 258 -2.07 3.36 22.67
N ASN A 259 -1.30 3.65 21.65
CA ASN A 259 -0.14 2.89 21.21
C ASN A 259 1.09 3.81 21.17
N LEU A 260 2.13 3.47 21.91
CA LEU A 260 3.40 4.18 21.93
C LEU A 260 4.50 3.20 21.54
N GLY A 261 5.33 3.58 20.58
CA GLY A 261 6.40 2.74 20.10
C GLY A 261 7.68 3.53 19.79
N SER A 262 8.80 2.84 19.91
CA SER A 262 10.12 3.28 19.51
C SER A 262 10.89 2.15 18.86
N GLY A 263 11.92 2.47 18.08
CA GLY A 263 12.69 1.45 17.38
C GLY A 263 13.83 2.04 16.56
N PHE A 264 14.47 1.20 15.76
CA PHE A 264 15.59 1.61 14.94
C PHE A 264 15.79 0.67 13.74
N SER A 265 16.55 1.13 12.72
CA SER A 265 17.04 0.31 11.62
C SER A 265 18.48 -0.13 11.89
N GLU A 266 18.76 -1.41 11.72
CA GLU A 266 20.12 -1.99 11.84
C GLU A 266 21.10 -1.38 10.84
N TYR A 267 20.61 -0.93 9.69
CA TYR A 267 21.42 -0.26 8.68
C TYR A 267 22.32 0.84 9.25
N PHE A 268 21.79 1.64 10.21
CA PHE A 268 22.50 2.77 10.81
C PHE A 268 23.43 2.39 11.97
N PHE A 269 23.64 1.11 12.25
CA PHE A 269 24.70 0.69 13.19
C PHE A 269 26.08 0.81 12.56
N ASN A 270 26.15 0.58 11.25
CA ASN A 270 27.40 0.60 10.50
C ASN A 270 27.50 1.76 9.49
N ASN A 271 26.39 2.49 9.27
CA ASN A 271 26.32 3.60 8.32
C ASN A 271 25.83 4.85 9.02
N PRO A 272 26.39 6.04 8.73
CA PRO A 272 25.84 7.28 9.25
C PRO A 272 24.50 7.61 8.61
N PHE A 273 23.70 8.40 9.29
CA PHE A 273 22.52 9.05 8.69
C PHE A 273 23.00 10.31 7.95
N ILE A 274 22.89 10.31 6.63
CA ILE A 274 23.17 11.46 5.79
C ILE A 274 22.02 12.44 5.94
N SER A 275 22.25 13.63 6.49
CA SER A 275 21.22 14.63 6.73
C SER A 275 21.48 15.90 5.94
N SER A 276 20.41 16.49 5.39
CA SER A 276 20.38 17.83 4.82
C SER A 276 19.61 18.80 5.73
N ASN A 277 19.74 20.11 5.48
CA ASN A 277 19.03 21.12 6.26
C ASN A 277 17.58 21.30 5.75
N LYS A 278 16.63 20.59 6.33
CA LYS A 278 15.21 20.61 5.94
C LYS A 278 14.55 22.00 6.07
N SER A 279 15.01 22.85 7.00
CA SER A 279 14.41 24.17 7.22
C SER A 279 14.72 25.17 6.11
N MET A 280 15.68 24.84 5.27
CA MET A 280 16.12 25.68 4.15
C MET A 280 15.50 25.30 2.81
N ILE A 281 14.61 24.31 2.79
CA ILE A 281 13.89 23.89 1.59
C ILE A 281 12.90 24.99 1.19
N GLN A 282 13.03 25.50 -0.02
CA GLN A 282 12.18 26.56 -0.56
C GLN A 282 10.87 25.97 -1.09
N GLN A 283 9.75 26.37 -0.46
CA GLN A 283 8.43 25.77 -0.76
C GLN A 283 7.88 26.13 -2.14
N GLN A 284 8.30 27.25 -2.72
CA GLN A 284 7.90 27.75 -4.03
C GLN A 284 9.13 28.03 -4.88
N SER A 285 9.01 27.80 -6.19
CA SER A 285 10.02 28.20 -7.16
C SER A 285 10.13 29.71 -7.25
N PRO A 286 11.25 30.29 -7.72
CA PRO A 286 11.37 31.72 -7.95
C PRO A 286 10.23 32.30 -8.81
N LEU A 287 9.78 31.57 -9.83
CA LEU A 287 8.67 31.94 -10.69
C LEU A 287 7.34 32.00 -9.93
N GLU A 288 7.02 30.97 -9.12
CA GLU A 288 5.80 30.96 -8.32
C GLU A 288 5.76 32.06 -7.27
N LYS A 289 6.92 32.34 -6.66
CA LYS A 289 7.04 33.35 -5.60
C LYS A 289 6.94 34.80 -6.11
N ASN A 290 7.54 35.07 -7.26
CA ASN A 290 7.76 36.44 -7.75
C ASN A 290 6.94 36.77 -9.01
N GLY A 291 6.26 35.77 -9.62
CA GLY A 291 5.42 35.92 -10.80
C GLY A 291 6.10 35.58 -12.12
N PRO A 292 5.33 35.48 -13.24
CA PRO A 292 5.76 34.87 -14.49
C PRO A 292 6.87 35.63 -15.26
N ASN A 293 7.11 36.88 -14.93
CA ASN A 293 8.14 37.72 -15.59
C ASN A 293 9.42 37.80 -14.77
N TYR A 294 9.54 37.06 -13.67
CA TYR A 294 10.72 37.14 -12.82
C TYR A 294 11.90 36.39 -13.45
N LEU A 295 13.05 37.05 -13.45
CA LEU A 295 14.33 36.48 -13.89
C LEU A 295 15.13 36.02 -12.67
N ALA A 296 15.21 34.73 -12.43
CA ALA A 296 15.95 34.18 -11.30
C ALA A 296 17.46 34.34 -11.46
N THR A 297 18.13 34.60 -10.34
CA THR A 297 19.58 34.70 -10.23
C THR A 297 20.13 33.59 -9.33
N GLY A 298 21.43 33.32 -9.34
CA GLY A 298 22.04 32.34 -8.46
C GLY A 298 21.80 32.56 -6.95
N ASN A 299 21.48 33.82 -6.56
CA ASN A 299 21.18 34.18 -5.17
C ASN A 299 19.76 33.81 -4.71
N ASP A 300 18.86 33.51 -5.65
CA ASP A 300 17.49 33.06 -5.35
C ASP A 300 17.46 31.64 -4.82
N PHE A 301 18.53 30.86 -4.95
CA PHE A 301 18.61 29.47 -4.58
C PHE A 301 19.48 29.24 -3.34
N THR A 302 18.87 28.72 -2.27
CA THR A 302 19.64 28.30 -1.09
C THR A 302 20.59 27.15 -1.43
N ARG A 303 21.77 27.14 -0.80
CA ARG A 303 22.74 26.03 -0.93
C ARG A 303 22.79 25.18 0.33
N ALA A 304 22.16 25.62 1.40
CA ALA A 304 22.24 24.97 2.70
C ALA A 304 21.51 23.61 2.74
N ASN A 305 20.59 23.33 1.84
CA ASN A 305 19.95 22.02 1.68
C ASN A 305 20.85 20.98 0.97
N LEU A 306 21.98 21.43 0.38
CA LEU A 306 23.02 20.57 -0.22
C LEU A 306 24.26 20.42 0.68
N ASP A 307 24.28 21.04 1.86
CA ASP A 307 25.34 20.88 2.87
C ASP A 307 25.03 19.65 3.73
N PHE A 308 25.48 18.50 3.27
CA PHE A 308 25.23 17.21 3.92
C PHE A 308 26.12 16.97 5.13
N LYS A 309 25.50 16.41 6.17
CA LYS A 309 26.18 16.05 7.43
C LYS A 309 25.92 14.60 7.78
N ASN A 310 26.96 13.92 8.18
CA ASN A 310 26.86 12.60 8.76
C ASN A 310 26.47 12.72 10.25
N THR A 311 25.31 12.18 10.60
CA THR A 311 24.79 12.23 11.96
C THR A 311 24.38 10.82 12.42
N ALA A 312 24.10 10.65 13.70
CA ALA A 312 23.46 9.44 14.20
C ALA A 312 21.97 9.45 13.83
N ALA A 313 21.43 8.33 13.36
CA ALA A 313 20.00 8.17 13.14
C ALA A 313 19.24 8.26 14.48
N LEU A 314 18.16 9.03 14.52
CA LEU A 314 17.29 9.10 15.68
C LEU A 314 16.43 7.82 15.78
N PRO A 315 16.07 7.37 17.00
CA PRO A 315 15.11 6.29 17.16
C PRO A 315 13.75 6.61 16.51
N TYR A 316 13.01 5.59 16.11
CA TYR A 316 11.63 5.73 15.62
C TYR A 316 10.72 6.29 16.72
N GLY A 317 9.72 7.06 16.30
CA GLY A 317 8.62 7.50 17.16
C GLY A 317 7.30 7.08 16.56
N ILE A 318 6.51 6.28 17.29
CA ILE A 318 5.18 5.85 16.88
C ILE A 318 4.19 6.20 17.98
N ILE A 319 3.12 6.91 17.63
CA ILE A 319 2.04 7.30 18.53
C ILE A 319 0.72 7.05 17.80
N GLY A 320 -0.12 6.21 18.38
CA GLY A 320 -1.49 5.97 17.92
C GLY A 320 -2.47 6.21 19.06
N VAL A 321 -3.56 6.92 18.80
CA VAL A 321 -4.62 7.21 19.77
C VAL A 321 -5.96 7.04 19.10
N SER A 322 -6.90 6.35 19.74
CA SER A 322 -8.31 6.37 19.32
C SER A 322 -9.23 6.47 20.54
N ILE A 323 -10.23 7.33 20.42
CA ILE A 323 -11.29 7.49 21.41
C ILE A 323 -12.64 7.38 20.72
N SER A 324 -13.55 6.64 21.30
CA SER A 324 -14.87 6.42 20.73
C SER A 324 -15.92 6.07 21.78
N ASN A 325 -17.15 6.45 21.53
CA ASN A 325 -18.30 6.14 22.39
C ASN A 325 -19.61 6.25 21.63
N ARG A 326 -20.68 5.70 22.23
CA ARG A 326 -22.08 5.91 21.78
C ARG A 326 -22.92 6.61 22.86
N PHE A 327 -23.68 7.59 22.42
CA PHE A 327 -24.52 8.46 23.23
C PHE A 327 -26.00 8.27 22.89
N PHE A 328 -26.91 8.85 23.67
CA PHE A 328 -28.38 8.86 23.43
C PHE A 328 -28.93 7.47 23.17
N ASN A 329 -28.83 6.57 24.13
CA ASN A 329 -29.24 5.15 23.99
C ASN A 329 -28.61 4.47 22.76
N LYS A 330 -27.32 4.71 22.52
CA LYS A 330 -26.52 4.14 21.42
C LYS A 330 -26.91 4.63 20.03
N LYS A 331 -27.71 5.70 19.92
CA LYS A 331 -28.11 6.26 18.62
C LYS A 331 -26.97 7.05 17.95
N LEU A 332 -26.22 7.84 18.72
CA LEU A 332 -25.13 8.67 18.21
C LEU A 332 -23.79 7.98 18.51
N GLY A 333 -23.08 7.54 17.49
CA GLY A 333 -21.71 7.06 17.57
C GLY A 333 -20.73 8.16 17.20
N ILE A 334 -19.68 8.35 17.98
CA ILE A 334 -18.58 9.29 17.70
C ILE A 334 -17.27 8.54 17.88
N LEU A 335 -16.39 8.65 16.89
CA LEU A 335 -15.04 8.12 16.94
C LEU A 335 -14.05 9.15 16.39
N VAL A 336 -12.90 9.28 17.06
CA VAL A 336 -11.73 10.01 16.56
C VAL A 336 -10.50 9.12 16.76
N ALA A 337 -9.72 8.94 15.71
CA ALA A 337 -8.46 8.20 15.75
C ALA A 337 -7.35 9.02 15.07
N SER A 338 -6.14 8.93 15.61
CA SER A 338 -4.96 9.58 15.04
C SER A 338 -3.76 8.65 15.16
N SER A 339 -2.89 8.70 14.16
CA SER A 339 -1.61 7.98 14.14
C SER A 339 -0.51 8.91 13.65
N TYR A 340 0.64 8.85 14.32
CA TYR A 340 1.87 9.53 13.96
C TYR A 340 3.03 8.54 14.01
N GLN A 341 3.79 8.48 12.92
CA GLN A 341 4.95 7.60 12.78
C GLN A 341 6.11 8.41 12.21
N ASN A 342 7.24 8.43 12.90
CA ASN A 342 8.49 9.01 12.42
C ASN A 342 9.55 7.90 12.38
N THR A 343 9.99 7.51 11.21
CA THR A 343 10.91 6.40 10.99
C THR A 343 12.08 6.82 10.11
N ASN A 344 13.25 6.26 10.35
CA ASN A 344 14.44 6.47 9.55
C ASN A 344 14.76 5.20 8.76
N ARG A 345 15.00 5.34 7.46
CA ARG A 345 15.39 4.27 6.55
C ARG A 345 16.69 4.62 5.86
N GLY A 346 17.53 3.64 5.64
CA GLY A 346 18.73 3.79 4.84
C GLY A 346 18.87 2.61 3.88
N SER A 347 19.52 2.86 2.75
CA SER A 347 19.84 1.81 1.79
C SER A 347 21.14 2.10 1.05
N ASN A 348 21.83 1.02 0.70
CA ASN A 348 22.90 1.02 -0.30
C ASN A 348 22.38 0.37 -1.57
N ASN A 349 22.57 1.03 -2.69
CA ASN A 349 22.16 0.56 -4.00
C ASN A 349 23.36 0.54 -4.94
N ILE A 350 23.50 -0.54 -5.72
CA ILE A 350 24.42 -0.64 -6.84
C ILE A 350 23.57 -0.78 -8.09
N TYR A 351 23.76 0.11 -9.07
CA TYR A 351 23.00 0.14 -10.31
C TYR A 351 23.91 0.21 -11.52
N PHE A 352 23.60 -0.58 -12.55
CA PHE A 352 24.28 -0.62 -13.84
C PHE A 352 23.31 -0.16 -14.92
N PRO A 353 23.33 1.12 -15.33
CA PRO A 353 22.58 1.58 -16.50
C PRO A 353 22.92 0.72 -17.72
N THR A 354 21.88 0.06 -18.25
CA THR A 354 22.06 -0.92 -19.31
C THR A 354 21.55 -0.38 -20.64
N ILE A 355 22.34 -0.52 -21.69
CA ILE A 355 22.00 -0.24 -23.08
C ILE A 355 22.06 -1.52 -23.90
N THR A 356 21.43 -1.48 -25.09
CA THR A 356 21.52 -2.57 -26.05
C THR A 356 22.75 -2.37 -26.93
N SER A 357 23.67 -3.34 -26.95
CA SER A 357 24.77 -3.34 -27.90
C SER A 357 24.28 -3.71 -29.32
N ILE A 358 25.13 -3.46 -30.32
CA ILE A 358 24.81 -3.75 -31.73
C ILE A 358 24.45 -5.23 -31.97
N ASN A 359 25.06 -6.14 -31.21
CA ASN A 359 24.84 -7.60 -31.28
C ASN A 359 23.73 -8.11 -30.36
N ASN A 360 22.83 -7.25 -29.89
CA ASN A 360 21.70 -7.55 -28.98
C ASN A 360 22.10 -8.11 -27.61
N THR A 361 23.31 -7.84 -27.13
CA THR A 361 23.70 -8.15 -25.76
C THR A 361 23.52 -6.95 -24.84
N PRO A 362 23.23 -7.16 -23.55
CA PRO A 362 23.28 -6.07 -22.58
C PRO A 362 24.70 -5.49 -22.52
N ALA A 363 24.83 -4.17 -22.51
CA ALA A 363 26.07 -3.46 -22.27
C ALA A 363 25.89 -2.44 -21.16
N PHE A 364 26.90 -2.31 -20.31
CA PHE A 364 26.86 -1.33 -19.21
C PHE A 364 27.59 -0.06 -19.62
N LYS A 365 26.93 1.07 -19.38
CA LYS A 365 27.48 2.39 -19.63
C LYS A 365 28.27 2.91 -18.43
N ASP A 366 27.72 2.69 -17.25
CA ASP A 366 28.22 3.24 -15.99
C ASP A 366 28.03 2.22 -14.83
N ILE A 367 28.72 2.46 -13.70
CA ILE A 367 28.46 1.82 -12.41
C ILE A 367 28.06 2.92 -11.44
N ILE A 368 26.87 2.84 -10.88
CA ILE A 368 26.36 3.81 -9.93
C ILE A 368 26.24 3.18 -8.55
N ASN A 369 27.00 3.69 -7.57
CA ASN A 369 26.87 3.33 -6.17
C ASN A 369 26.12 4.43 -5.44
N ARG A 370 24.99 4.10 -4.77
CA ARG A 370 24.12 5.07 -4.09
C ARG A 370 24.06 4.76 -2.61
N ASN A 371 24.28 5.78 -1.78
CA ASN A 371 24.03 5.74 -0.33
C ASN A 371 22.90 6.70 -0.03
N GLN A 372 21.84 6.20 0.57
CA GLN A 372 20.61 6.96 0.81
C GLN A 372 20.21 6.91 2.28
N SER A 373 19.77 8.04 2.79
CA SER A 373 19.09 8.16 4.09
C SER A 373 17.76 8.88 3.90
N SER A 374 16.67 8.30 4.41
CA SER A 374 15.33 8.88 4.37
C SER A 374 14.75 8.97 5.77
N ASN A 375 14.17 10.11 6.09
CA ASN A 375 13.34 10.30 7.27
C ASN A 375 11.87 10.38 6.84
N LEU A 376 11.10 9.36 7.19
CA LEU A 376 9.70 9.18 6.82
C LEU A 376 8.79 9.59 7.98
N ILE A 377 7.96 10.60 7.77
CA ILE A 377 6.96 11.06 8.75
C ILE A 377 5.57 10.78 8.17
N ARG A 378 4.82 9.87 8.81
CA ARG A 378 3.43 9.56 8.47
C ARG A 378 2.52 10.10 9.55
N SER A 379 1.46 10.78 9.15
CA SER A 379 0.40 11.22 10.06
C SER A 379 -0.96 10.94 9.44
N ALA A 380 -1.89 10.49 10.27
CA ALA A 380 -3.26 10.28 9.86
C ALA A 380 -4.22 10.67 10.97
N VAL A 381 -5.35 11.25 10.57
CA VAL A 381 -6.49 11.53 11.46
C VAL A 381 -7.75 11.02 10.79
N HIS A 382 -8.53 10.28 11.54
CA HIS A 382 -9.84 9.78 11.12
C HIS A 382 -10.89 10.18 12.14
N ALA A 383 -12.01 10.72 11.67
CA ALA A 383 -13.18 11.01 12.49
C ALA A 383 -14.43 10.44 11.84
N LYS A 384 -15.31 9.82 12.64
CA LYS A 384 -16.59 9.27 12.19
C LYS A 384 -17.70 9.61 13.18
N VAL A 385 -18.81 10.09 12.64
CA VAL A 385 -20.04 10.34 13.37
C VAL A 385 -21.15 9.57 12.67
N ASP A 386 -21.83 8.69 13.38
CA ASP A 386 -22.99 7.97 12.86
C ASP A 386 -24.21 8.23 13.74
N TYR A 387 -25.35 8.41 13.12
CA TYR A 387 -26.62 8.61 13.82
C TYR A 387 -27.68 7.65 13.30
N LYS A 388 -28.27 6.89 14.23
CA LYS A 388 -29.40 5.98 13.99
C LYS A 388 -30.68 6.64 14.44
N PHE A 389 -31.45 7.18 13.51
CA PHE A 389 -32.77 7.72 13.80
C PHE A 389 -33.67 6.62 14.39
N ASN A 390 -33.63 5.45 13.76
CA ASN A 390 -34.29 4.21 14.16
C ASN A 390 -33.59 3.01 13.50
N ASN A 391 -34.18 1.82 13.54
CA ASN A 391 -33.60 0.62 12.91
C ASN A 391 -33.67 0.63 11.37
N LYS A 392 -34.42 1.58 10.78
CA LYS A 392 -34.67 1.70 9.33
C LYS A 392 -33.88 2.83 8.67
N HIS A 393 -33.49 3.84 9.44
CA HIS A 393 -32.85 5.05 8.92
C HIS A 393 -31.58 5.35 9.70
N GLN A 394 -30.45 5.41 8.99
CA GLN A 394 -29.19 5.79 9.55
C GLN A 394 -28.38 6.64 8.59
N VAL A 395 -27.60 7.58 9.13
CA VAL A 395 -26.68 8.42 8.39
C VAL A 395 -25.33 8.36 9.07
N SER A 396 -24.26 8.38 8.30
CA SER A 396 -22.89 8.50 8.80
C SER A 396 -22.10 9.51 7.99
N LEU A 397 -21.35 10.33 8.70
CA LEU A 397 -20.34 11.22 8.15
C LEU A 397 -18.98 10.75 8.64
N TYR A 398 -18.05 10.49 7.73
CA TYR A 398 -16.68 10.22 8.10
C TYR A 398 -15.70 11.05 7.29
N GLY A 399 -14.58 11.34 7.89
CA GLY A 399 -13.45 11.98 7.23
C GLY A 399 -12.14 11.33 7.62
N ILE A 400 -11.23 11.26 6.68
CA ILE A 400 -9.84 10.86 6.89
C ILE A 400 -8.93 11.86 6.20
N TYR A 401 -7.85 12.21 6.87
CA TYR A 401 -6.71 12.88 6.26
C TYR A 401 -5.45 12.09 6.60
N THR A 402 -4.65 11.78 5.59
CA THR A 402 -3.37 11.10 5.76
C THR A 402 -2.28 11.83 4.97
N ASN A 403 -1.09 11.85 5.53
CA ASN A 403 0.06 12.56 4.98
C ASN A 403 1.33 11.71 5.20
N LEU A 404 2.16 11.62 4.18
CA LEU A 404 3.50 11.04 4.22
C LEU A 404 4.50 12.08 3.75
N GLN A 405 5.47 12.39 4.60
CA GLN A 405 6.64 13.20 4.24
C GLN A 405 7.86 12.31 4.18
N ASP A 406 8.58 12.36 3.07
CA ASP A 406 9.88 11.69 2.88
C ASP A 406 10.96 12.75 2.66
N PHE A 407 11.90 12.84 3.57
CA PHE A 407 13.07 13.68 3.47
C PHE A 407 14.28 12.81 3.14
N GLU A 408 14.62 12.76 1.87
CA GLU A 408 15.74 11.98 1.33
C GLU A 408 17.00 12.82 1.20
N SER A 409 18.12 12.26 1.65
CA SER A 409 19.48 12.72 1.32
C SER A 409 20.23 11.55 0.71
N ARG A 410 20.76 11.72 -0.52
CA ARG A 410 21.44 10.68 -1.28
C ARG A 410 22.75 11.16 -1.85
N ILE A 411 23.79 10.34 -1.75
CA ILE A 411 25.07 10.53 -2.44
C ILE A 411 25.23 9.34 -3.40
N SER A 412 25.44 9.65 -4.67
CA SER A 412 25.66 8.67 -5.74
C SER A 412 27.04 8.90 -6.37
N TYR A 413 27.78 7.81 -6.58
CA TYR A 413 29.04 7.81 -7.29
C TYR A 413 28.80 7.08 -8.62
N ASP A 414 28.73 7.85 -9.70
CA ASP A 414 28.53 7.36 -11.06
C ASP A 414 29.89 7.29 -11.76
N THR A 415 30.39 6.08 -11.95
CA THR A 415 31.67 5.81 -12.62
C THR A 415 31.42 5.38 -14.05
N SER A 416 31.85 6.21 -15.01
CA SER A 416 31.74 5.89 -16.43
C SER A 416 32.66 4.74 -16.82
N LEU A 417 32.13 3.77 -17.57
CA LEU A 417 32.87 2.63 -18.09
C LEU A 417 33.50 2.91 -19.47
N THR A 418 33.25 4.09 -20.03
CA THR A 418 33.73 4.48 -21.35
C THR A 418 34.58 5.73 -21.32
N ALA A 419 34.17 6.77 -20.60
CA ALA A 419 34.85 8.05 -20.56
C ALA A 419 36.10 8.01 -19.67
N THR A 420 37.25 8.41 -20.20
CA THR A 420 38.58 8.48 -19.53
C THR A 420 39.02 7.15 -18.89
N ARG A 421 38.45 6.03 -19.34
CA ARG A 421 38.80 4.70 -18.80
C ARG A 421 40.07 4.18 -19.46
N THR A 422 41.07 3.86 -18.63
CA THR A 422 42.39 3.34 -19.06
C THR A 422 42.69 1.96 -18.47
N GLY A 423 41.81 1.43 -17.57
CA GLY A 423 41.95 0.15 -16.93
C GLY A 423 40.99 -0.01 -15.74
N PRO A 424 40.97 -1.16 -15.03
CA PRO A 424 40.21 -1.36 -13.83
C PRO A 424 40.50 -0.26 -12.79
N GLY A 425 39.45 0.30 -12.18
CA GLY A 425 39.53 1.38 -11.19
C GLY A 425 39.79 2.77 -11.77
N THR A 426 39.72 2.93 -13.10
CA THR A 426 39.85 4.24 -13.75
C THR A 426 38.55 4.62 -14.47
N GLY A 427 38.39 5.90 -14.78
CA GLY A 427 37.23 6.45 -15.48
C GLY A 427 36.80 7.82 -14.93
N LYS A 428 35.86 8.45 -15.64
CA LYS A 428 35.16 9.63 -15.15
C LYS A 428 34.25 9.23 -14.01
N VAL A 429 34.34 9.92 -12.86
CA VAL A 429 33.44 9.74 -11.71
C VAL A 429 32.64 11.02 -11.50
N THR A 430 31.33 10.91 -11.60
CA THR A 430 30.38 11.96 -11.24
C THR A 430 29.80 11.66 -9.87
N THR A 431 30.05 12.56 -8.90
CA THR A 431 29.39 12.49 -7.61
C THR A 431 28.16 13.36 -7.64
N LEU A 432 26.99 12.75 -7.45
CA LEU A 432 25.70 13.41 -7.38
C LEU A 432 25.20 13.42 -5.94
N SER A 433 25.05 14.61 -5.37
CA SER A 433 24.48 14.84 -4.04
C SER A 433 23.07 15.36 -4.17
N ARG A 434 22.06 14.57 -3.74
CA ARG A 434 20.63 14.88 -3.88
C ARG A 434 19.96 15.11 -2.52
N SER A 435 19.30 16.25 -2.40
CA SER A 435 18.35 16.56 -1.32
C SER A 435 16.96 16.66 -1.94
N ARG A 436 16.03 15.82 -1.46
CA ARG A 436 14.65 15.76 -1.95
C ARG A 436 13.69 15.66 -0.78
N ALA A 437 12.71 16.55 -0.73
CA ALA A 437 11.57 16.44 0.17
C ALA A 437 10.34 16.12 -0.66
N GLU A 438 9.62 15.07 -0.29
CA GLU A 438 8.36 14.72 -0.92
C GLU A 438 7.27 14.67 0.14
N THR A 439 6.15 15.31 -0.12
CA THR A 439 4.97 15.24 0.73
C THR A 439 3.80 14.74 -0.08
N GLN A 440 3.27 13.58 0.30
CA GLN A 440 2.05 13.01 -0.27
C GLN A 440 0.91 13.14 0.72
N TYR A 441 -0.29 13.47 0.25
CA TYR A 441 -1.48 13.57 1.11
C TYR A 441 -2.73 13.05 0.41
N ILE A 442 -3.65 12.51 1.22
CA ILE A 442 -5.01 12.14 0.79
C ILE A 442 -5.96 12.62 1.87
N GLY A 443 -6.96 13.41 1.47
CA GLY A 443 -8.10 13.80 2.28
C GLY A 443 -9.38 13.25 1.66
N ASN A 444 -10.28 12.70 2.47
CA ASN A 444 -11.60 12.26 2.03
C ASN A 444 -12.62 12.60 3.09
N ILE A 445 -13.77 13.11 2.66
CA ILE A 445 -14.95 13.28 3.48
C ILE A 445 -16.13 12.65 2.75
N THR A 446 -16.88 11.81 3.44
CA THR A 446 -18.02 11.08 2.84
C THR A 446 -19.21 11.09 3.77
N LEU A 447 -20.36 11.44 3.21
CA LEU A 447 -21.68 11.30 3.81
C LEU A 447 -22.36 10.08 3.21
N GLN A 448 -22.84 9.16 4.05
CA GLN A 448 -23.52 7.94 3.65
C GLN A 448 -24.84 7.81 4.38
N GLY A 449 -25.85 7.33 3.67
CA GLY A 449 -27.15 7.00 4.25
C GLY A 449 -27.62 5.59 3.89
N LYS A 450 -28.43 5.04 4.77
CA LYS A 450 -29.17 3.81 4.53
C LYS A 450 -30.58 3.97 5.06
N ASP A 451 -31.57 3.84 4.17
CA ASP A 451 -32.95 4.17 4.41
C ASP A 451 -33.88 3.06 3.92
N ALA A 452 -34.70 2.50 4.80
CA ALA A 452 -35.77 1.61 4.39
C ALA A 452 -36.99 2.47 3.93
N LEU A 453 -37.26 2.43 2.63
CA LEU A 453 -38.35 3.20 2.01
C LEU A 453 -39.72 2.51 2.20
N LEU A 454 -39.73 1.18 2.00
CA LEU A 454 -40.89 0.29 2.17
C LEU A 454 -40.46 -0.96 2.96
N PRO A 455 -41.39 -1.84 3.39
CA PRO A 455 -41.03 -3.04 4.12
C PRO A 455 -39.92 -3.90 3.44
N ASP A 456 -40.03 -4.05 2.11
CA ASP A 456 -39.10 -4.89 1.32
C ASP A 456 -38.17 -4.06 0.42
N MET A 457 -38.11 -2.72 0.62
CA MET A 457 -37.31 -1.81 -0.19
C MET A 457 -36.42 -0.94 0.67
N TYR A 458 -35.14 -0.95 0.38
CA TYR A 458 -34.19 -0.03 0.99
C TYR A 458 -33.33 0.66 -0.06
N MET A 459 -32.81 1.82 0.32
CA MET A 459 -31.91 2.65 -0.45
C MET A 459 -30.63 2.85 0.35
N ASP A 460 -29.49 2.73 -0.28
CA ASP A 460 -28.22 3.24 0.24
C ASP A 460 -27.60 4.23 -0.75
N TRP A 461 -26.96 5.24 -0.20
CA TRP A 461 -26.36 6.30 -0.98
C TRP A 461 -25.10 6.82 -0.32
N SER A 462 -24.19 7.36 -1.13
CA SER A 462 -22.95 7.98 -0.66
C SER A 462 -22.60 9.18 -1.52
N SER A 463 -22.26 10.28 -0.86
CA SER A 463 -21.72 11.49 -1.47
C SER A 463 -20.34 11.74 -0.88
N SER A 464 -19.33 11.83 -1.73
CA SER A 464 -17.93 11.92 -1.31
C SER A 464 -17.19 13.01 -2.04
N PHE A 465 -16.41 13.78 -1.28
CA PHE A 465 -15.40 14.68 -1.81
C PHE A 465 -14.03 14.23 -1.31
N ALA A 466 -13.08 14.08 -2.24
CA ALA A 466 -11.73 13.71 -1.93
C ALA A 466 -10.71 14.61 -2.61
N ILE A 467 -9.58 14.80 -1.94
CA ILE A 467 -8.42 15.55 -2.45
C ILE A 467 -7.17 14.69 -2.24
N ALA A 468 -6.31 14.64 -3.24
CA ALA A 468 -5.01 14.01 -3.10
C ALA A 468 -3.94 14.82 -3.83
N GLY A 469 -2.69 14.69 -3.44
CA GLY A 469 -1.60 15.33 -4.16
C GLY A 469 -0.23 15.03 -3.59
N THR A 470 0.77 15.39 -4.39
CA THR A 470 2.18 15.34 -4.05
C THR A 470 2.78 16.73 -4.17
N LYS A 471 3.70 17.06 -3.26
CA LYS A 471 4.55 18.25 -3.35
C LYS A 471 6.00 17.82 -3.21
N VAL A 472 6.82 18.19 -4.19
CA VAL A 472 8.27 18.01 -4.19
C VAL A 472 8.91 19.40 -4.31
N PRO A 473 8.97 20.16 -3.21
CA PRO A 473 9.58 21.49 -3.22
C PRO A 473 11.10 21.36 -3.22
N ASP A 474 11.74 22.16 -4.07
CA ASP A 474 13.18 22.41 -4.02
C ASP A 474 14.02 21.11 -4.04
N TRP A 475 13.68 20.18 -4.91
CA TRP A 475 14.55 19.04 -5.18
C TRP A 475 15.86 19.56 -5.78
N ALA A 476 16.96 19.35 -5.06
CA ALA A 476 18.26 19.86 -5.39
C ALA A 476 19.26 18.72 -5.67
N GLU A 477 19.99 18.83 -6.77
CA GLU A 477 21.02 17.88 -7.17
C GLU A 477 22.32 18.62 -7.50
N LEU A 478 23.37 18.39 -6.70
CA LEU A 478 24.71 18.94 -6.96
C LEU A 478 25.58 17.89 -7.62
N ASN A 479 26.18 18.24 -8.74
CA ASN A 479 27.11 17.39 -9.45
C ASN A 479 28.54 17.87 -9.26
N THR A 480 29.46 16.97 -8.92
CA THR A 480 30.91 17.19 -8.98
C THR A 480 31.54 16.10 -9.83
N PHE A 481 32.65 16.42 -10.44
CA PHE A 481 33.33 15.56 -11.38
C PHE A 481 34.79 15.36 -11.02
N THR A 482 35.23 14.10 -11.00
CA THR A 482 36.64 13.70 -10.92
C THR A 482 37.00 12.77 -12.08
N SER A 483 38.25 12.65 -12.40
CA SER A 483 38.78 11.63 -13.33
C SER A 483 39.80 10.79 -12.62
N ASP A 484 39.51 9.50 -12.49
CA ASP A 484 40.46 8.55 -11.94
C ASP A 484 41.36 8.01 -13.08
N THR A 485 42.66 8.27 -13.00
CA THR A 485 43.62 7.84 -14.00
C THR A 485 44.71 7.02 -13.35
N LEU A 486 45.43 6.23 -14.15
CA LEU A 486 46.58 5.47 -13.65
C LEU A 486 47.80 6.38 -13.57
N HIS A 487 48.32 6.57 -12.36
CA HIS A 487 49.63 7.19 -12.10
C HIS A 487 50.66 6.11 -11.70
N ASN A 488 51.60 5.80 -12.57
CA ASN A 488 52.57 4.70 -12.36
C ASN A 488 51.90 3.34 -12.07
N GLY A 489 50.78 3.05 -12.77
CA GLY A 489 50.03 1.81 -12.56
C GLY A 489 49.08 1.79 -11.36
N VAL A 490 49.01 2.87 -10.59
CA VAL A 490 48.09 3.01 -9.45
C VAL A 490 46.97 4.00 -9.79
N PRO A 491 45.69 3.63 -9.59
CA PRO A 491 44.60 4.58 -9.77
C PRO A 491 44.74 5.77 -8.82
N GLY A 492 44.56 7.00 -9.34
CA GLY A 492 44.57 8.23 -8.57
C GLY A 492 43.52 9.20 -9.10
N ALA A 493 42.78 9.84 -8.19
CA ALA A 493 41.74 10.78 -8.54
C ALA A 493 42.27 12.17 -8.86
N SER A 494 41.74 12.82 -9.90
CA SER A 494 41.95 14.25 -10.14
C SER A 494 41.21 15.07 -9.08
N THR A 495 41.53 16.37 -8.97
CA THR A 495 40.78 17.29 -8.13
C THR A 495 39.32 17.39 -8.62
N ALA A 496 38.38 17.31 -7.69
CA ALA A 496 36.95 17.43 -8.00
C ALA A 496 36.61 18.83 -8.52
N THR A 497 35.83 18.92 -9.59
CA THR A 497 35.33 20.18 -10.15
C THR A 497 33.82 20.24 -10.05
N LEU A 498 33.29 21.46 -9.84
CA LEU A 498 31.86 21.71 -9.85
C LEU A 498 31.30 21.54 -11.26
N GLN A 499 30.09 21.00 -11.35
CA GLN A 499 29.35 20.84 -12.60
C GLN A 499 28.00 21.54 -12.49
N PRO A 500 27.30 21.81 -13.60
CA PRO A 500 25.89 22.27 -13.55
C PRO A 500 25.01 21.37 -12.71
N TYR A 501 24.06 21.94 -11.97
CA TYR A 501 23.12 21.20 -11.17
C TYR A 501 21.72 21.75 -11.28
N ASN A 502 20.72 20.90 -10.99
CA ASN A 502 19.31 21.21 -11.14
C ASN A 502 18.63 21.50 -9.81
N ARG A 503 17.66 22.42 -9.87
CA ARG A 503 16.70 22.72 -8.82
C ARG A 503 15.31 22.54 -9.42
N ILE A 504 14.47 21.71 -8.77
CA ILE A 504 13.20 21.29 -9.32
C ILE A 504 12.08 21.49 -8.29
N TRP A 505 10.93 21.97 -8.75
CA TRP A 505 9.69 22.08 -8.00
C TRP A 505 8.60 21.35 -8.77
N GLU A 506 7.96 20.41 -8.08
CA GLU A 506 6.83 19.68 -8.62
C GLU A 506 5.68 19.68 -7.61
N HIS A 507 4.47 19.84 -8.07
CA HIS A 507 3.28 19.54 -7.26
C HIS A 507 2.10 19.18 -8.15
N ASN A 508 1.25 18.33 -7.62
CA ASN A 508 -0.05 18.05 -8.23
C ASN A 508 -1.15 18.08 -7.18
N THR A 509 -2.34 18.34 -7.66
CA THR A 509 -3.56 18.26 -6.85
C THR A 509 -4.65 17.59 -7.67
N ASP A 510 -5.30 16.58 -7.07
CA ASP A 510 -6.48 15.90 -7.59
C ASP A 510 -7.67 16.27 -6.72
N HIS A 511 -8.80 16.63 -7.34
CA HIS A 511 -10.09 16.72 -6.68
C HIS A 511 -11.02 15.66 -7.27
N THR A 512 -11.78 15.00 -6.43
CA THR A 512 -12.72 13.98 -6.87
C THR A 512 -14.04 14.15 -6.16
N ILE A 513 -15.13 14.22 -6.92
CA ILE A 513 -16.49 14.12 -6.42
C ILE A 513 -17.04 12.77 -6.88
N SER A 514 -17.64 12.01 -5.96
CA SER A 514 -18.22 10.70 -6.27
C SER A 514 -19.60 10.58 -5.61
N GLU A 515 -20.60 10.26 -6.42
CA GLU A 515 -21.98 10.06 -5.99
C GLU A 515 -22.40 8.63 -6.32
N TYR A 516 -22.99 7.94 -5.34
CA TYR A 516 -23.53 6.60 -5.49
C TYR A 516 -24.96 6.57 -4.96
N LEU A 517 -25.83 5.93 -5.72
CA LEU A 517 -27.22 5.69 -5.33
C LEU A 517 -27.60 4.27 -5.70
N ASN A 518 -28.04 3.48 -4.72
CA ASN A 518 -28.47 2.12 -4.90
C ASN A 518 -29.89 1.94 -4.32
N LEU A 519 -30.73 1.27 -5.06
CA LEU A 519 -32.07 0.90 -4.64
C LEU A 519 -32.20 -0.62 -4.69
N HIS A 520 -32.66 -1.20 -3.59
CA HIS A 520 -32.83 -2.63 -3.41
C HIS A 520 -34.29 -2.95 -3.09
N TYR A 521 -34.89 -3.87 -3.85
CA TYR A 521 -36.24 -4.35 -3.64
C TYR A 521 -36.21 -5.87 -3.49
N THR A 522 -36.68 -6.40 -2.35
CA THR A 522 -36.58 -7.81 -1.97
C THR A 522 -37.99 -8.43 -1.77
N PRO A 523 -38.80 -8.57 -2.85
CA PRO A 523 -40.10 -9.21 -2.75
C PRO A 523 -39.94 -10.72 -2.54
N THR A 524 -41.01 -11.32 -1.96
CA THR A 524 -41.18 -12.75 -1.92
C THR A 524 -41.93 -13.23 -3.17
N ILE A 525 -41.23 -13.89 -4.09
CA ILE A 525 -41.78 -14.45 -5.33
C ILE A 525 -41.77 -15.98 -5.23
N LEU A 526 -42.94 -16.62 -5.38
CA LEU A 526 -43.07 -18.08 -5.28
C LEU A 526 -42.52 -18.64 -3.95
N GLY A 527 -42.66 -17.90 -2.85
CA GLY A 527 -42.13 -18.30 -1.54
C GLY A 527 -40.60 -18.21 -1.39
N LYS A 528 -39.94 -17.49 -2.27
CA LYS A 528 -38.47 -17.24 -2.23
C LYS A 528 -38.23 -15.73 -2.23
N GLU A 529 -37.22 -15.31 -1.45
CA GLU A 529 -36.74 -13.93 -1.48
C GLU A 529 -35.90 -13.71 -2.75
N VAL A 530 -36.30 -12.71 -3.54
CA VAL A 530 -35.59 -12.29 -4.74
C VAL A 530 -35.21 -10.83 -4.58
N GLU A 531 -33.94 -10.51 -4.52
CA GLU A 531 -33.49 -9.13 -4.41
C GLU A 531 -33.18 -8.57 -5.81
N PHE A 532 -33.87 -7.51 -6.19
CA PHE A 532 -33.58 -6.69 -7.36
C PHE A 532 -32.83 -5.46 -6.90
N SER A 533 -31.67 -5.21 -7.48
CA SER A 533 -30.85 -4.05 -7.17
C SER A 533 -30.58 -3.26 -8.45
N VAL A 534 -30.86 -1.98 -8.41
CA VAL A 534 -30.48 -1.03 -9.47
C VAL A 534 -29.71 0.12 -8.84
N GLY A 535 -28.75 0.68 -9.56
CA GLY A 535 -28.03 1.82 -9.03
C GLY A 535 -27.28 2.59 -10.08
N GLY A 536 -26.81 3.76 -9.67
CA GLY A 536 -26.00 4.66 -10.49
C GLY A 536 -24.79 5.18 -9.73
N MET A 537 -23.77 5.55 -10.49
CA MET A 537 -22.58 6.21 -9.99
C MET A 537 -22.21 7.32 -10.95
N PHE A 538 -21.90 8.49 -10.38
CA PHE A 538 -21.25 9.57 -11.09
C PHE A 538 -19.93 9.90 -10.39
N ARG A 539 -18.87 10.07 -11.16
CA ARG A 539 -17.59 10.56 -10.67
C ARG A 539 -17.06 11.61 -11.63
N HIS A 540 -16.65 12.72 -11.07
CA HIS A 540 -15.85 13.73 -11.74
C HIS A 540 -14.54 13.88 -10.99
N GLN A 541 -13.44 13.89 -11.72
CA GLN A 541 -12.09 14.06 -11.18
C GLN A 541 -11.33 15.03 -12.05
N ASP A 542 -10.69 16.00 -11.44
CA ASP A 542 -9.74 16.91 -12.06
C ASP A 542 -8.36 16.79 -11.43
N ARG A 543 -7.33 16.91 -12.24
CA ARG A 543 -5.92 16.92 -11.86
C ARG A 543 -5.24 18.14 -12.44
N ASP A 544 -4.53 18.89 -11.60
CA ASP A 544 -3.61 19.95 -12.02
C ASP A 544 -2.19 19.55 -11.63
N ASN A 545 -1.29 19.52 -12.59
CA ASN A 545 0.09 19.10 -12.39
C ASN A 545 1.06 20.20 -12.82
N TYR A 546 1.94 20.61 -11.90
CA TYR A 546 2.93 21.64 -12.08
C TYR A 546 4.34 21.09 -11.99
N TYR A 547 5.20 21.54 -12.87
CA TYR A 547 6.64 21.30 -12.87
C TYR A 547 7.39 22.59 -13.24
N ASN A 548 8.48 22.90 -12.57
CA ASN A 548 9.45 23.89 -13.00
C ASN A 548 10.84 23.47 -12.57
N SER A 549 11.84 23.73 -13.41
CA SER A 549 13.23 23.46 -13.10
C SER A 549 14.15 24.61 -13.49
N TYR A 550 15.25 24.72 -12.78
CA TYR A 550 16.32 25.67 -13.07
C TYR A 550 17.63 24.92 -13.08
N THR A 551 18.46 25.19 -14.10
CA THR A 551 19.85 24.70 -14.14
C THR A 551 20.78 25.83 -13.70
N LEU A 552 21.57 25.54 -12.65
CA LEU A 552 22.58 26.45 -12.16
C LEU A 552 23.95 25.99 -12.68
N GLU A 553 24.67 26.90 -13.31
CA GLU A 553 26.00 26.67 -13.82
C GLU A 553 27.04 27.40 -12.97
N PRO A 554 28.15 26.76 -12.59
CA PRO A 554 29.21 27.47 -11.88
C PRO A 554 29.90 28.40 -12.85
N VAL A 555 30.16 29.64 -12.38
CA VAL A 555 30.92 30.63 -13.18
C VAL A 555 32.33 30.11 -13.41
N LEU A 556 32.72 29.99 -14.66
CA LEU A 556 34.05 29.49 -15.06
C LEU A 556 35.15 30.44 -14.60
N MET A 557 36.26 29.85 -14.16
CA MET A 557 37.41 30.58 -13.59
C MET A 557 38.68 30.37 -14.40
N GLY A 558 39.59 31.36 -14.37
CA GLY A 558 40.94 31.25 -14.95
C GLY A 558 41.04 31.52 -16.45
N THR A 559 42.25 31.33 -16.99
CA THR A 559 42.53 31.48 -18.42
C THR A 559 43.39 30.31 -18.84
N PRO A 560 42.91 29.37 -19.70
CA PRO A 560 41.57 29.35 -20.25
C PRO A 560 40.45 29.09 -19.18
N PRO A 561 39.19 29.53 -19.45
CA PRO A 561 38.10 29.32 -18.53
C PRO A 561 37.86 27.86 -18.22
N ALA A 562 37.76 27.47 -16.93
CA ALA A 562 37.56 26.10 -16.48
C ALA A 562 36.54 26.05 -15.33
N PHE A 563 35.96 24.90 -15.12
CA PHE A 563 35.08 24.66 -13.99
C PHE A 563 35.84 24.84 -12.66
N PRO A 564 35.25 25.54 -11.66
CA PRO A 564 35.89 25.74 -10.35
C PRO A 564 36.17 24.41 -9.64
N VAL A 565 37.30 24.38 -8.93
CA VAL A 565 37.62 23.28 -8.02
C VAL A 565 36.61 23.25 -6.89
N TYR A 566 36.02 22.05 -6.63
CA TYR A 566 35.09 21.86 -5.53
C TYR A 566 35.83 21.77 -4.19
N THR A 567 35.55 22.68 -3.31
CA THR A 567 35.99 22.63 -1.91
C THR A 567 34.79 22.55 -0.97
N ASN A 568 33.76 23.34 -1.25
CA ASN A 568 32.44 23.28 -0.63
C ASN A 568 31.43 24.00 -1.54
N ILE A 569 30.13 23.83 -1.27
CA ILE A 569 29.04 24.38 -2.09
C ILE A 569 28.95 25.93 -2.05
N TYR A 570 29.56 26.57 -1.04
CA TYR A 570 29.47 28.02 -0.85
C TYR A 570 30.54 28.83 -1.59
N ASN A 571 31.62 28.17 -2.02
CA ASN A 571 32.80 28.86 -2.60
C ASN A 571 32.68 29.14 -4.09
N ALA A 572 31.56 28.82 -4.74
CA ALA A 572 31.37 29.11 -6.16
C ALA A 572 30.27 30.15 -6.37
N GLU A 573 30.46 30.95 -7.40
CA GLU A 573 29.42 31.81 -7.96
C GLU A 573 28.64 30.98 -9.01
N TRP A 574 27.34 31.22 -9.06
CA TRP A 574 26.42 30.46 -9.91
C TRP A 574 25.63 31.40 -10.80
N SER A 575 25.55 31.08 -12.08
CA SER A 575 24.63 31.68 -13.03
C SER A 575 23.45 30.74 -13.25
N VAL A 576 22.31 31.27 -13.68
CA VAL A 576 21.12 30.51 -14.01
C VAL A 576 21.00 30.42 -15.52
N LEU A 577 21.02 29.23 -16.07
CA LEU A 577 20.94 29.00 -17.52
C LEU A 577 19.59 29.44 -18.08
N ASP A 578 18.49 29.05 -17.40
CA ASP A 578 17.12 29.41 -17.76
C ASP A 578 16.48 30.28 -16.65
N PRO A 579 16.72 31.63 -16.64
CA PRO A 579 16.27 32.50 -15.56
C PRO A 579 14.76 32.56 -15.34
N THR A 580 13.94 32.24 -16.38
CA THR A 580 12.47 32.11 -16.31
C THR A 580 12.02 30.74 -15.80
N GLY A 581 12.95 29.80 -15.63
CA GLY A 581 12.68 28.40 -15.37
C GLY A 581 12.27 27.63 -16.62
N ASN A 582 12.47 26.33 -16.60
CA ASN A 582 12.10 25.41 -17.65
C ASN A 582 10.80 24.67 -17.32
N ILE A 583 9.66 25.24 -17.64
CA ILE A 583 8.34 24.64 -17.49
C ILE A 583 8.03 23.58 -18.56
N LEU A 584 8.78 23.54 -19.65
CA LEU A 584 8.60 22.56 -20.74
C LEU A 584 9.41 21.27 -20.50
N GLY A 585 10.35 21.30 -19.56
CA GLY A 585 11.21 20.13 -19.23
C GLY A 585 10.54 19.05 -18.38
N GLY A 586 9.24 19.15 -18.09
CA GLY A 586 8.55 18.22 -17.22
C GLY A 586 7.03 18.23 -17.37
N PRO A 587 6.33 17.49 -16.52
CA PRO A 587 4.91 17.17 -16.69
C PRO A 587 3.99 18.31 -16.25
N ASN A 588 3.91 19.37 -17.03
CA ASN A 588 2.91 20.43 -16.87
C ASN A 588 1.66 20.10 -17.68
N TYR A 589 0.61 19.62 -17.00
CA TYR A 589 -0.65 19.27 -17.65
C TYR A 589 -1.83 19.36 -16.69
N LYS A 590 -3.02 19.53 -17.24
CA LYS A 590 -4.29 19.33 -16.57
C LYS A 590 -4.98 18.13 -17.20
N ALA A 591 -5.62 17.31 -16.37
CA ALA A 591 -6.40 16.19 -16.83
C ALA A 591 -7.74 16.16 -16.11
N GLU A 592 -8.75 15.69 -16.83
CA GLU A 592 -10.10 15.53 -16.32
C GLU A 592 -10.63 14.14 -16.65
N GLU A 593 -11.46 13.59 -15.78
CA GLU A 593 -12.16 12.34 -16.01
C GLU A 593 -13.60 12.45 -15.54
N GLU A 594 -14.51 11.99 -16.39
CA GLU A 594 -15.91 11.79 -16.03
C GLU A 594 -16.31 10.34 -16.25
N ILE A 595 -16.95 9.75 -15.25
CA ILE A 595 -17.50 8.40 -15.30
C ILE A 595 -18.97 8.46 -14.91
N LEU A 596 -19.83 8.00 -15.80
CA LEU A 596 -21.24 7.79 -15.52
C LEU A 596 -21.58 6.31 -15.70
N ALA A 597 -22.00 5.66 -14.63
CA ALA A 597 -22.26 4.24 -14.60
C ALA A 597 -23.63 3.91 -14.04
N TYR A 598 -24.21 2.83 -14.58
CA TYR A 598 -25.49 2.26 -14.13
C TYR A 598 -25.37 0.75 -14.05
N TYR A 599 -26.09 0.14 -13.12
CA TYR A 599 -26.18 -1.31 -13.07
C TYR A 599 -27.59 -1.77 -12.73
N ALA A 600 -27.88 -3.01 -13.14
CA ALA A 600 -29.02 -3.78 -12.71
C ALA A 600 -28.56 -5.18 -12.33
N GLN A 601 -29.01 -5.69 -11.19
CA GLN A 601 -28.60 -6.96 -10.62
C GLN A 601 -29.78 -7.66 -9.98
N VAL A 602 -29.84 -8.97 -10.12
CA VAL A 602 -30.78 -9.86 -9.41
C VAL A 602 -30.01 -10.82 -8.55
N ARG A 603 -30.43 -10.95 -7.29
CA ARG A 603 -29.95 -11.96 -6.36
C ARG A 603 -31.08 -12.88 -5.97
N LEU A 604 -30.86 -14.18 -6.19
CA LEU A 604 -31.83 -15.23 -5.94
C LEU A 604 -31.25 -16.25 -4.96
N GLU A 605 -32.02 -16.56 -3.90
CA GLU A 605 -31.67 -17.58 -2.89
C GLU A 605 -32.56 -18.83 -3.09
N LEU A 606 -31.99 -19.90 -3.65
CA LEU A 606 -32.64 -21.17 -3.92
C LEU A 606 -32.11 -22.25 -2.95
N ASN A 607 -32.66 -22.35 -1.74
CA ASN A 607 -32.21 -23.31 -0.71
C ASN A 607 -30.68 -23.25 -0.46
N LYS A 608 -29.94 -24.13 -1.18
CA LYS A 608 -28.48 -24.20 -1.08
C LYS A 608 -27.75 -23.35 -2.11
N LEU A 609 -28.42 -22.84 -3.13
CA LEU A 609 -27.82 -22.10 -4.24
C LEU A 609 -28.21 -20.63 -4.17
N GLN A 610 -27.22 -19.76 -4.11
CA GLN A 610 -27.36 -18.33 -4.32
C GLN A 610 -26.87 -18.00 -5.73
N ILE A 611 -27.64 -17.27 -6.49
CA ILE A 611 -27.33 -16.77 -7.82
C ILE A 611 -27.33 -15.24 -7.78
N ILE A 612 -26.28 -14.61 -8.26
CA ILE A 612 -26.23 -13.16 -8.50
C ILE A 612 -25.89 -12.98 -9.97
N GLY A 613 -26.78 -12.34 -10.73
CA GLY A 613 -26.58 -12.04 -12.14
C GLY A 613 -26.98 -10.63 -12.45
N GLY A 614 -26.29 -9.98 -13.37
CA GLY A 614 -26.60 -8.62 -13.76
C GLY A 614 -25.62 -8.04 -14.78
N ILE A 615 -25.82 -6.78 -15.06
CA ILE A 615 -25.00 -6.02 -16.00
C ILE A 615 -24.70 -4.63 -15.42
N ARG A 616 -23.50 -4.14 -15.68
CA ARG A 616 -23.08 -2.77 -15.43
C ARG A 616 -22.65 -2.13 -16.73
N THR A 617 -22.98 -0.86 -16.91
CA THR A 617 -22.49 -0.04 -18.02
C THR A 617 -21.71 1.13 -17.46
N GLU A 618 -20.52 1.36 -17.98
CA GLU A 618 -19.69 2.50 -17.62
C GLU A 618 -19.37 3.33 -18.87
N ASN A 619 -19.72 4.61 -18.84
CA ASN A 619 -19.34 5.59 -19.85
C ASN A 619 -18.19 6.40 -19.28
N THR A 620 -17.05 6.39 -19.93
CA THR A 620 -15.84 7.08 -19.49
C THR A 620 -15.43 8.10 -20.53
N TRP A 621 -15.18 9.33 -20.10
CA TRP A 621 -14.48 10.35 -20.82
C TRP A 621 -13.22 10.74 -20.05
N GLN A 622 -12.07 10.81 -20.73
CA GLN A 622 -10.80 11.28 -20.18
C GLN A 622 -10.20 12.30 -21.14
N GLY A 623 -9.83 13.47 -20.65
CA GLY A 623 -9.21 14.54 -21.41
C GLY A 623 -7.96 15.08 -20.75
N TYR A 624 -7.06 15.69 -21.53
CA TYR A 624 -5.92 16.42 -21.02
C TYR A 624 -5.64 17.67 -21.84
N THR A 625 -4.98 18.64 -21.19
CA THR A 625 -4.31 19.78 -21.80
C THR A 625 -2.90 19.89 -21.24
N SER A 626 -1.92 20.26 -22.06
CA SER A 626 -0.53 20.42 -21.67
C SER A 626 0.05 21.75 -22.16
N ASN A 627 1.19 22.15 -21.62
CA ASN A 627 1.90 23.36 -22.04
C ASN A 627 2.75 23.17 -23.31
N LEU A 628 2.69 22.00 -23.94
CA LEU A 628 3.39 21.77 -25.21
C LEU A 628 2.84 22.66 -26.31
N THR A 629 3.71 23.08 -27.21
CA THR A 629 3.30 23.76 -28.44
C THR A 629 2.83 22.73 -29.45
N GLU A 630 1.80 23.04 -30.23
CA GLU A 630 1.27 22.13 -31.28
C GLU A 630 2.33 21.69 -32.29
N ALA A 631 3.39 22.46 -32.44
CA ALA A 631 4.53 22.11 -33.31
C ALA A 631 5.37 20.94 -32.78
N VAL A 632 5.30 20.63 -31.45
CA VAL A 632 6.08 19.57 -30.83
C VAL A 632 5.23 18.31 -30.66
N ALA A 633 4.00 18.43 -30.17
CA ALA A 633 3.01 17.36 -30.01
C ALA A 633 1.62 17.95 -29.75
N ALA A 634 0.56 17.16 -29.85
CA ALA A 634 -0.79 17.59 -29.49
C ALA A 634 -0.82 18.13 -28.07
N ASN A 635 -1.12 19.42 -27.89
CA ASN A 635 -1.21 20.07 -26.59
C ASN A 635 -2.48 19.67 -25.80
N SER A 636 -3.44 19.04 -26.44
CA SER A 636 -4.66 18.51 -25.84
C SER A 636 -5.11 17.24 -26.53
N GLY A 637 -5.83 16.40 -25.81
CA GLY A 637 -6.41 15.18 -26.34
C GLY A 637 -7.48 14.62 -25.43
N SER A 638 -8.33 13.75 -25.97
CA SER A 638 -9.34 13.05 -25.18
C SER A 638 -9.67 11.68 -25.76
N ILE A 639 -10.12 10.79 -24.89
CA ILE A 639 -10.67 9.48 -25.25
C ILE A 639 -12.05 9.32 -24.62
N THR A 640 -12.97 8.69 -25.37
CA THR A 640 -14.32 8.36 -24.88
C THR A 640 -14.62 6.91 -25.24
N TYR A 641 -15.12 6.16 -24.27
CA TYR A 641 -15.52 4.77 -24.48
C TYR A 641 -16.65 4.36 -23.55
N ARG A 642 -17.35 3.30 -23.93
CA ARG A 642 -18.43 2.68 -23.18
C ARG A 642 -18.19 1.21 -23.04
N ASP A 643 -18.27 0.72 -21.82
CA ASP A 643 -18.11 -0.69 -21.49
C ASP A 643 -19.42 -1.29 -20.98
N PHE A 644 -19.71 -2.51 -21.41
CA PHE A 644 -20.79 -3.36 -20.92
C PHE A 644 -20.16 -4.52 -20.16
N LEU A 645 -20.45 -4.61 -18.87
CA LEU A 645 -19.78 -5.50 -17.92
C LEU A 645 -20.80 -6.47 -17.32
N PRO A 646 -21.19 -7.55 -18.04
CA PRO A 646 -22.02 -8.59 -17.48
C PRO A 646 -21.27 -9.37 -16.41
N GLY A 647 -22.02 -9.91 -15.43
CA GLY A 647 -21.48 -10.77 -14.39
C GLY A 647 -22.48 -11.76 -13.86
N ILE A 648 -22.02 -12.98 -13.61
CA ILE A 648 -22.79 -14.02 -12.94
C ILE A 648 -21.93 -14.66 -11.86
N HIS A 649 -22.50 -14.79 -10.65
CA HIS A 649 -21.86 -15.38 -9.49
C HIS A 649 -22.79 -16.41 -8.86
N LEU A 650 -22.26 -17.62 -8.66
CA LEU A 650 -22.97 -18.73 -8.06
C LEU A 650 -22.29 -19.11 -6.76
N LYS A 651 -23.06 -19.29 -5.69
CA LYS A 651 -22.59 -19.84 -4.41
C LYS A 651 -23.48 -21.01 -4.01
N TYR A 652 -22.90 -22.21 -4.02
CA TYR A 652 -23.61 -23.43 -3.62
C TYR A 652 -23.12 -23.90 -2.25
N ARG A 653 -24.03 -24.02 -1.27
CA ARG A 653 -23.76 -24.55 0.07
C ARG A 653 -23.76 -26.08 0.05
N LEU A 654 -22.57 -26.66 -0.08
CA LEU A 654 -22.41 -28.13 -0.07
C LEU A 654 -22.88 -28.73 1.26
N ARG A 655 -22.40 -28.14 2.37
CA ARG A 655 -22.71 -28.47 3.76
C ARG A 655 -22.75 -27.17 4.57
N PRO A 656 -23.26 -27.18 5.83
CA PRO A 656 -23.03 -26.05 6.73
C PRO A 656 -21.54 -25.68 6.76
N LYS A 657 -21.22 -24.40 6.61
CA LYS A 657 -19.85 -23.86 6.57
C LYS A 657 -18.96 -24.33 5.39
N GLN A 658 -19.54 -24.93 4.35
CA GLN A 658 -18.82 -25.31 3.13
C GLN A 658 -19.52 -24.73 1.91
N ASN A 659 -18.80 -23.88 1.16
CA ASN A 659 -19.31 -23.23 -0.04
C ASN A 659 -18.47 -23.66 -1.25
N LEU A 660 -19.12 -23.83 -2.38
CA LEU A 660 -18.52 -23.85 -3.71
C LEU A 660 -18.99 -22.61 -4.45
N ARG A 661 -18.07 -21.82 -4.94
CA ARG A 661 -18.36 -20.59 -5.68
C ARG A 661 -17.85 -20.70 -7.10
N PHE A 662 -18.60 -20.11 -8.02
CA PHE A 662 -18.23 -19.92 -9.41
C PHE A 662 -18.61 -18.52 -9.83
N SER A 663 -17.73 -17.85 -10.57
CA SER A 663 -17.98 -16.50 -11.07
C SER A 663 -17.46 -16.36 -12.50
N VAL A 664 -18.25 -15.70 -13.35
CA VAL A 664 -17.84 -15.20 -14.66
C VAL A 664 -18.24 -13.75 -14.73
N TYR A 665 -17.30 -12.85 -15.06
CA TYR A 665 -17.59 -11.43 -15.12
C TYR A 665 -16.59 -10.71 -16.03
N GLU A 666 -17.00 -9.57 -16.55
CA GLU A 666 -16.13 -8.65 -17.26
C GLU A 666 -15.65 -7.52 -16.36
N ALA A 667 -14.41 -7.08 -16.59
CA ALA A 667 -13.76 -6.00 -15.90
C ALA A 667 -12.86 -5.22 -16.85
N ILE A 668 -12.52 -3.99 -16.47
CA ILE A 668 -11.68 -3.10 -17.26
C ILE A 668 -10.49 -2.58 -16.46
N ALA A 669 -9.52 -1.97 -17.14
CA ALA A 669 -8.55 -1.08 -16.52
C ALA A 669 -8.31 0.14 -17.41
N ARG A 670 -8.46 1.33 -16.83
CA ARG A 670 -8.31 2.61 -17.50
C ARG A 670 -6.84 3.01 -17.58
N PRO A 671 -6.41 3.72 -18.64
CA PRO A 671 -5.13 4.40 -18.67
C PRO A 671 -4.98 5.36 -17.46
N ASN A 672 -3.76 5.55 -16.97
CA ASN A 672 -3.47 6.65 -16.05
C ASN A 672 -3.61 7.99 -16.81
N TYR A 673 -3.82 9.10 -16.11
CA TYR A 673 -3.89 10.40 -16.77
C TYR A 673 -2.62 10.73 -17.55
N PHE A 674 -1.46 10.51 -16.92
CA PHE A 674 -0.16 10.73 -17.55
C PHE A 674 0.11 9.76 -18.71
N ASP A 675 -0.49 8.57 -18.73
CA ASP A 675 -0.33 7.63 -19.85
C ASP A 675 -0.73 8.27 -21.19
N LEU A 676 -1.70 9.19 -21.17
CA LEU A 676 -2.25 9.85 -22.36
C LEU A 676 -1.50 11.15 -22.75
N VAL A 677 -0.72 11.72 -21.82
CA VAL A 677 -0.08 13.03 -22.02
C VAL A 677 1.28 12.88 -22.69
N PRO A 678 1.52 13.36 -23.93
CA PRO A 678 2.75 13.13 -24.67
C PRO A 678 3.95 13.99 -24.20
N VAL A 679 4.05 14.21 -22.88
CA VAL A 679 5.12 14.97 -22.22
C VAL A 679 6.12 14.00 -21.61
N GLY A 680 7.41 14.30 -21.75
CA GLY A 680 8.48 13.60 -21.08
C GLY A 680 8.70 14.11 -19.64
N THR A 681 9.19 13.25 -18.76
CA THR A 681 9.65 13.64 -17.43
C THR A 681 11.12 13.27 -17.26
N PRO A 682 11.90 14.03 -16.48
CA PRO A 682 13.28 13.66 -16.18
C PRO A 682 13.36 12.31 -15.45
N ALA A 683 14.50 11.65 -15.54
CA ALA A 683 14.77 10.46 -14.76
C ALA A 683 14.85 10.80 -13.27
N THR A 684 13.97 10.20 -12.47
CA THR A 684 14.00 10.35 -11.00
C THR A 684 14.88 9.33 -10.33
N GLU A 685 14.86 8.10 -10.83
CA GLU A 685 15.68 6.98 -10.39
C GLU A 685 16.55 6.46 -11.55
N ASN A 686 15.96 5.64 -12.42
CA ASN A 686 16.70 4.97 -13.49
C ASN A 686 16.30 5.45 -14.89
N PHE A 687 15.04 5.81 -15.08
CA PHE A 687 14.48 6.18 -16.39
C PHE A 687 13.62 7.43 -16.28
N GLY A 688 13.65 8.29 -17.32
CA GLY A 688 12.55 9.22 -17.60
C GLY A 688 11.28 8.48 -17.97
N THR A 689 10.15 9.17 -17.98
CA THR A 689 8.86 8.61 -18.43
C THR A 689 8.26 9.52 -19.50
N GLN A 690 7.50 8.94 -20.42
CA GLN A 690 6.78 9.67 -21.46
C GLN A 690 5.41 9.04 -21.69
N GLY A 691 4.36 9.83 -21.80
CA GLY A 691 3.04 9.31 -22.11
C GLY A 691 2.88 8.93 -23.59
N ASN A 692 1.80 8.22 -23.90
CA ASN A 692 1.42 7.74 -25.23
C ASN A 692 -0.09 7.98 -25.45
N PRO A 693 -0.50 9.00 -26.19
CA PRO A 693 -1.93 9.33 -26.38
C PRO A 693 -2.72 8.28 -27.15
N TYR A 694 -2.06 7.27 -27.71
CA TYR A 694 -2.69 6.18 -28.46
C TYR A 694 -3.00 4.95 -27.62
N VAL A 695 -2.73 4.97 -26.30
CA VAL A 695 -3.01 3.87 -25.38
C VAL A 695 -4.51 3.66 -25.27
N LYS A 696 -4.93 2.40 -25.40
CA LYS A 696 -6.31 1.95 -25.22
C LYS A 696 -6.49 1.39 -23.82
N HIS A 697 -7.71 1.50 -23.27
CA HIS A 697 -8.06 0.81 -22.02
C HIS A 697 -8.01 -0.72 -22.21
N THR A 698 -7.72 -1.43 -21.13
CA THR A 698 -7.71 -2.90 -21.11
C THR A 698 -9.10 -3.41 -20.75
N THR A 699 -9.56 -4.47 -21.43
CA THR A 699 -10.75 -5.23 -21.05
C THR A 699 -10.37 -6.66 -20.68
N SER A 700 -11.15 -7.32 -19.83
CA SER A 700 -10.85 -8.68 -19.39
C SER A 700 -12.12 -9.47 -19.07
N THR A 701 -12.20 -10.70 -19.62
CA THR A 701 -13.17 -11.72 -19.18
C THR A 701 -12.53 -12.60 -18.12
N ASN A 702 -13.20 -12.75 -16.98
CA ASN A 702 -12.65 -13.39 -15.80
C ASN A 702 -13.51 -14.60 -15.39
N TYR A 703 -12.85 -15.70 -15.03
CA TYR A 703 -13.46 -16.94 -14.57
C TYR A 703 -12.84 -17.35 -13.24
N ASP A 704 -13.67 -17.60 -12.23
CA ASP A 704 -13.22 -18.00 -10.90
C ASP A 704 -14.01 -19.22 -10.40
N VAL A 705 -13.30 -20.15 -9.79
CA VAL A 705 -13.87 -21.29 -9.03
C VAL A 705 -13.22 -21.32 -7.67
N ARG A 706 -14.00 -21.48 -6.58
CA ARG A 706 -13.46 -21.50 -5.23
C ARG A 706 -14.28 -22.40 -4.30
N TYR A 707 -13.60 -23.34 -3.65
CA TYR A 707 -14.12 -24.10 -2.52
C TYR A 707 -13.70 -23.46 -1.21
N GLU A 708 -14.63 -23.30 -0.27
CA GLU A 708 -14.42 -22.69 1.06
C GLU A 708 -14.95 -23.63 2.13
N TRP A 709 -14.17 -23.84 3.18
CA TRP A 709 -14.56 -24.57 4.37
C TRP A 709 -14.13 -23.81 5.63
N TYR A 710 -15.10 -23.52 6.50
CA TYR A 710 -14.94 -22.82 7.77
C TYR A 710 -15.22 -23.76 8.93
N PRO A 711 -14.30 -24.72 9.27
CA PRO A 711 -14.56 -25.76 10.26
C PRO A 711 -14.87 -25.17 11.65
N LYS A 712 -14.19 -24.08 12.05
CA LYS A 712 -14.40 -23.34 13.30
C LYS A 712 -14.42 -21.83 13.02
N PRO A 713 -14.90 -21.00 13.97
CA PRO A 713 -15.03 -19.57 13.77
C PRO A 713 -13.75 -18.85 13.30
N ASN A 714 -12.58 -19.31 13.76
CA ASN A 714 -11.26 -18.72 13.42
C ASN A 714 -10.45 -19.57 12.42
N GLU A 715 -11.01 -20.69 11.95
CA GLU A 715 -10.34 -21.62 11.03
C GLU A 715 -10.95 -21.54 9.64
N GLN A 716 -10.12 -21.68 8.63
CA GLN A 716 -10.58 -21.78 7.23
C GLN A 716 -9.65 -22.63 6.39
N ILE A 717 -10.23 -23.27 5.38
CA ILE A 717 -9.52 -23.90 4.26
C ILE A 717 -10.18 -23.40 2.98
N ILE A 718 -9.38 -22.83 2.10
CA ILE A 718 -9.82 -22.30 0.82
C ILE A 718 -8.94 -22.88 -0.28
N VAL A 719 -9.58 -23.35 -1.35
CA VAL A 719 -8.93 -23.77 -2.59
C VAL A 719 -9.66 -23.07 -3.73
N GLY A 720 -8.93 -22.31 -4.53
CA GLY A 720 -9.49 -21.57 -5.66
C GLY A 720 -8.64 -21.68 -6.90
N ALA A 721 -9.25 -21.51 -8.06
CA ALA A 721 -8.59 -21.36 -9.35
C ALA A 721 -9.21 -20.20 -10.11
N PHE A 722 -8.41 -19.52 -10.91
CA PHE A 722 -8.83 -18.38 -11.72
C PHE A 722 -8.21 -18.41 -13.12
N TYR A 723 -8.92 -17.83 -14.06
CA TYR A 723 -8.46 -17.57 -15.43
C TYR A 723 -8.95 -16.20 -15.88
N LYS A 724 -8.09 -15.43 -16.50
CA LYS A 724 -8.36 -14.09 -17.03
C LYS A 724 -7.85 -14.01 -18.47
N ASP A 725 -8.69 -13.59 -19.37
CA ASP A 725 -8.34 -13.28 -20.77
C ASP A 725 -8.35 -11.76 -20.95
N LEU A 726 -7.21 -11.16 -21.32
CA LEU A 726 -6.99 -9.73 -21.37
C LEU A 726 -6.83 -9.28 -22.83
N ILE A 727 -7.54 -8.24 -23.18
CA ILE A 727 -7.43 -7.54 -24.48
C ILE A 727 -6.79 -6.18 -24.22
N ASN A 728 -5.76 -5.84 -25.01
CA ASN A 728 -5.00 -4.61 -24.92
C ASN A 728 -4.41 -4.33 -23.50
N PRO A 729 -3.71 -5.29 -22.86
CA PRO A 729 -3.04 -4.99 -21.60
C PRO A 729 -2.07 -3.82 -21.78
N ILE A 730 -2.07 -2.91 -20.78
CA ILE A 730 -1.17 -1.75 -20.75
C ILE A 730 0.06 -2.14 -19.92
N GLU A 731 1.25 -2.01 -20.48
CA GLU A 731 2.51 -2.28 -19.83
C GLU A 731 3.50 -1.13 -20.02
N ASN A 732 4.22 -0.81 -18.95
CA ASN A 732 5.27 0.21 -18.99
C ASN A 732 6.55 -0.38 -19.60
N THR A 733 6.92 0.14 -20.78
CA THR A 733 8.01 -0.41 -21.60
C THR A 733 9.15 0.56 -21.69
N VAL A 734 10.39 0.09 -21.53
CA VAL A 734 11.57 0.87 -21.88
C VAL A 734 11.64 0.98 -23.40
N VAL A 735 11.52 2.19 -23.91
CA VAL A 735 11.68 2.54 -25.31
C VAL A 735 12.85 3.52 -25.48
N PHE A 736 13.42 3.58 -26.67
CA PHE A 736 14.49 4.53 -26.94
C PHE A 736 13.95 5.67 -27.81
N THR A 737 14.22 6.90 -27.38
CA THR A 737 13.90 8.11 -28.15
C THR A 737 14.76 8.20 -29.41
N LYS A 738 14.43 9.12 -30.31
CA LYS A 738 15.26 9.39 -31.51
C LYS A 738 16.67 9.88 -31.15
N ALA A 739 16.84 10.49 -29.97
CA ALA A 739 18.14 10.91 -29.42
C ALA A 739 18.94 9.76 -28.79
N GLY A 740 18.34 8.55 -28.65
CA GLY A 740 18.98 7.38 -28.05
C GLY A 740 18.79 7.26 -26.54
N ASP A 741 18.02 8.15 -25.91
CA ASP A 741 17.73 8.08 -24.48
C ASP A 741 16.68 7.01 -24.18
N ALA A 742 16.87 6.27 -23.09
CA ALA A 742 15.92 5.29 -22.63
C ALA A 742 14.85 5.94 -21.74
N VAL A 743 13.57 5.76 -22.12
CA VAL A 743 12.41 6.26 -21.36
C VAL A 743 11.38 5.15 -21.17
N ILE A 744 10.63 5.20 -20.09
CA ILE A 744 9.48 4.33 -19.87
C ILE A 744 8.25 4.94 -20.54
N GLN A 745 7.57 4.15 -21.38
CA GLN A 745 6.35 4.54 -22.07
C GLN A 745 5.27 3.46 -21.92
N PRO A 746 4.00 3.82 -21.62
CA PRO A 746 2.89 2.88 -21.61
C PRO A 746 2.52 2.46 -23.04
N ASN A 747 2.35 1.15 -23.26
CA ASN A 747 1.99 0.58 -24.55
C ASN A 747 1.03 -0.62 -24.42
N ASN A 748 0.25 -0.90 -25.46
CA ASN A 748 -0.56 -2.10 -25.59
C ASN A 748 0.15 -3.07 -26.55
N PHE A 749 0.57 -4.25 -26.08
CA PHE A 749 1.35 -5.20 -26.89
C PHE A 749 0.58 -6.43 -27.38
N GLY A 750 -0.73 -6.34 -27.50
CA GLY A 750 -1.57 -7.46 -27.96
C GLY A 750 -2.44 -8.00 -26.83
N ASN A 751 -2.68 -9.32 -26.81
CA ASN A 751 -3.53 -9.96 -25.82
C ASN A 751 -2.70 -10.77 -24.84
N ALA A 752 -3.24 -10.99 -23.63
CA ALA A 752 -2.57 -11.79 -22.61
C ALA A 752 -3.57 -12.68 -21.85
N GLN A 753 -3.08 -13.77 -21.34
CA GLN A 753 -3.82 -14.68 -20.46
C GLN A 753 -3.12 -14.76 -19.11
N ASN A 754 -3.91 -14.79 -18.03
CA ASN A 754 -3.41 -14.95 -16.68
C ASN A 754 -4.25 -16.00 -15.93
N MET A 755 -3.62 -17.06 -15.44
CA MET A 755 -4.29 -18.16 -14.76
C MET A 755 -3.52 -18.60 -13.52
N GLY A 756 -4.23 -19.24 -12.59
CA GLY A 756 -3.56 -19.73 -11.40
C GLY A 756 -4.48 -20.45 -10.42
N PHE A 757 -3.89 -20.85 -9.31
CA PHE A 757 -4.64 -21.41 -8.18
C PHE A 757 -4.14 -20.83 -6.85
N GLU A 758 -5.03 -20.84 -5.87
CA GLU A 758 -4.82 -20.29 -4.54
C GLU A 758 -5.19 -21.34 -3.48
N LEU A 759 -4.31 -21.48 -2.49
CA LEU A 759 -4.54 -22.32 -1.31
C LEU A 759 -4.44 -21.45 -0.07
N VAL A 760 -5.42 -21.53 0.84
CA VAL A 760 -5.38 -20.83 2.13
C VAL A 760 -5.77 -21.82 3.21
N GLY A 761 -4.98 -21.87 4.28
CA GLY A 761 -5.27 -22.71 5.44
C GLY A 761 -4.98 -21.95 6.74
N ILE A 762 -5.94 -21.87 7.64
CA ILE A 762 -5.77 -21.40 9.02
C ILE A 762 -6.27 -22.50 9.95
N LYS A 763 -5.39 -22.97 10.84
CA LYS A 763 -5.69 -24.06 11.78
C LYS A 763 -5.06 -23.79 13.13
N TYR A 764 -5.81 -24.07 14.19
CA TYR A 764 -5.33 -23.95 15.58
C TYR A 764 -5.27 -25.31 16.27
N PHE A 765 -4.17 -25.53 17.02
CA PHE A 765 -3.90 -26.72 17.82
C PHE A 765 -3.61 -26.29 19.25
N ARG A 766 -4.63 -26.17 20.09
CA ARG A 766 -4.53 -25.58 21.44
C ARG A 766 -3.97 -24.15 21.38
N ASN A 767 -2.76 -23.95 21.89
CA ASN A 767 -2.07 -22.66 21.93
C ASN A 767 -1.30 -22.36 20.63
N PHE A 768 -1.12 -23.33 19.74
CA PHE A 768 -0.39 -23.14 18.51
C PHE A 768 -1.35 -22.94 17.35
N GLY A 769 -1.03 -22.04 16.46
CA GLY A 769 -1.76 -21.80 15.22
C GLY A 769 -0.83 -21.77 14.02
N VAL A 770 -1.33 -22.17 12.89
CA VAL A 770 -0.66 -22.08 11.58
C VAL A 770 -1.60 -21.39 10.62
N SER A 771 -1.10 -20.34 9.97
CA SER A 771 -1.74 -19.71 8.80
C SER A 771 -0.79 -19.84 7.63
N ALA A 772 -1.25 -20.49 6.57
CA ALA A 772 -0.48 -20.66 5.35
C ALA A 772 -1.33 -20.24 4.15
N ASN A 773 -0.75 -19.52 3.22
CA ASN A 773 -1.35 -19.32 1.91
C ASN A 773 -0.28 -19.47 0.82
N TYR A 774 -0.72 -19.98 -0.30
CA TYR A 774 0.12 -20.16 -1.48
C TYR A 774 -0.68 -19.86 -2.73
N THR A 775 -0.08 -19.11 -3.65
CA THR A 775 -0.65 -18.78 -4.94
C THR A 775 0.34 -19.12 -6.04
N PHE A 776 -0.11 -19.92 -6.97
CA PHE A 776 0.58 -20.14 -8.24
C PHE A 776 -0.11 -19.31 -9.31
N THR A 777 0.68 -18.58 -10.09
CA THR A 777 0.18 -17.74 -11.19
C THR A 777 1.03 -17.96 -12.44
N TYR A 778 0.40 -18.17 -13.56
CA TYR A 778 1.04 -18.31 -14.85
C TYR A 778 0.36 -17.38 -15.86
N SER A 779 1.13 -16.56 -16.55
CA SER A 779 0.61 -15.72 -17.63
C SER A 779 1.41 -15.86 -18.91
N VAL A 780 0.74 -15.57 -20.02
CA VAL A 780 1.32 -15.49 -21.36
C VAL A 780 0.83 -14.21 -22.00
N ALA A 781 1.74 -13.30 -22.30
CA ALA A 781 1.51 -12.12 -23.10
C ALA A 781 2.17 -12.34 -24.47
N ASN A 782 1.38 -12.17 -25.54
CA ASN A 782 1.90 -12.16 -26.91
C ASN A 782 2.37 -10.76 -27.24
N VAL A 783 3.67 -10.58 -27.46
CA VAL A 783 4.28 -9.26 -27.62
C VAL A 783 5.11 -9.17 -28.90
N SER A 784 5.07 -8.00 -29.52
CA SER A 784 5.98 -7.64 -30.61
C SER A 784 7.12 -6.81 -30.08
N VAL A 785 8.34 -7.30 -30.19
CA VAL A 785 9.57 -6.66 -29.74
C VAL A 785 10.51 -6.45 -30.92
N ILE A 786 11.54 -5.65 -30.73
CA ILE A 786 12.55 -5.39 -31.75
C ILE A 786 13.88 -6.03 -31.39
N LYS A 787 14.70 -6.28 -32.40
CA LYS A 787 16.12 -6.63 -32.25
C LYS A 787 16.93 -6.01 -33.38
N ASN A 788 18.19 -5.74 -33.13
CA ASN A 788 19.12 -5.33 -34.15
C ASN A 788 19.37 -6.46 -35.15
N ASN A 789 19.34 -6.14 -36.44
CA ASN A 789 19.66 -7.11 -37.49
C ASN A 789 21.17 -7.25 -37.64
N TYR A 790 21.80 -7.80 -36.58
CA TYR A 790 23.23 -7.94 -36.47
C TYR A 790 23.77 -9.06 -37.33
N ASN A 791 24.78 -8.73 -38.17
CA ASN A 791 25.51 -9.67 -39.00
C ASN A 791 26.84 -10.06 -38.28
N PRO A 792 27.00 -11.32 -37.83
CA PRO A 792 28.18 -11.74 -37.14
C PRO A 792 29.44 -11.84 -38.04
N VAL A 793 29.26 -11.87 -39.37
CA VAL A 793 30.38 -11.95 -40.35
C VAL A 793 30.97 -10.56 -40.57
N THR A 794 30.11 -9.55 -40.75
CA THR A 794 30.55 -8.17 -41.03
C THR A 794 30.81 -7.39 -39.76
N GLY A 795 30.26 -7.84 -38.62
CA GLY A 795 30.26 -7.10 -37.36
C GLY A 795 29.36 -5.88 -37.34
N GLY A 796 28.53 -5.68 -38.38
CA GLY A 796 27.62 -4.55 -38.59
C GLY A 796 26.15 -4.93 -38.55
N LEU A 797 25.30 -4.01 -39.01
CA LEU A 797 23.85 -4.23 -39.19
C LEU A 797 23.54 -4.43 -40.67
N ASP A 798 22.73 -5.45 -40.95
CA ASP A 798 22.13 -5.64 -42.26
C ASP A 798 20.86 -4.77 -42.43
N SER A 799 20.44 -4.53 -43.65
CA SER A 799 19.22 -3.79 -43.92
C SER A 799 17.98 -4.73 -43.91
N PRO A 800 16.88 -4.37 -43.21
CA PRO A 800 16.72 -3.20 -42.34
C PRO A 800 17.50 -3.36 -41.05
N ASN A 801 18.00 -2.28 -40.47
CA ASN A 801 18.86 -2.30 -39.28
C ASN A 801 18.18 -2.95 -38.06
N VAL A 802 16.86 -2.92 -37.98
CA VAL A 802 16.05 -3.44 -36.89
C VAL A 802 14.97 -4.38 -37.44
N LEU A 803 14.79 -5.51 -36.78
CA LEU A 803 13.77 -6.50 -37.07
C LEU A 803 12.70 -6.51 -35.96
N THR A 804 11.44 -6.62 -36.36
CA THR A 804 10.33 -6.90 -35.44
C THR A 804 10.20 -8.42 -35.24
N VAL A 805 10.11 -8.85 -33.99
CA VAL A 805 9.99 -10.26 -33.58
C VAL A 805 8.76 -10.44 -32.70
N ASN A 806 7.91 -11.40 -33.04
CA ASN A 806 6.81 -11.80 -32.16
C ASN A 806 7.32 -12.87 -31.17
N THR A 807 7.08 -12.66 -29.90
CA THR A 807 7.51 -13.56 -28.82
C THR A 807 6.46 -13.62 -27.73
N THR A 808 6.68 -14.49 -26.75
CA THR A 808 5.81 -14.61 -25.57
C THR A 808 6.62 -14.42 -24.29
N ARG A 809 6.02 -13.79 -23.28
CA ARG A 809 6.60 -13.64 -21.95
C ARG A 809 5.51 -13.57 -20.89
N PRO A 810 5.85 -13.71 -19.58
CA PRO A 810 4.92 -13.39 -18.51
C PRO A 810 4.52 -11.91 -18.53
N LEU A 811 3.35 -11.59 -17.96
CA LEU A 811 2.95 -10.22 -17.70
C LEU A 811 3.91 -9.53 -16.70
N GLN A 812 4.08 -8.23 -16.87
CA GLN A 812 4.82 -7.39 -15.93
C GLN A 812 4.22 -7.50 -14.52
N GLY A 813 5.07 -7.54 -13.49
CA GLY A 813 4.67 -7.63 -12.08
C GLY A 813 4.35 -9.06 -11.59
N GLN A 814 4.17 -10.03 -12.49
CA GLN A 814 3.77 -11.38 -12.11
C GLN A 814 4.91 -12.19 -11.50
N SER A 815 4.69 -12.68 -10.26
CA SER A 815 5.48 -13.73 -9.65
C SER A 815 4.77 -15.07 -9.80
N LYS A 816 5.47 -16.08 -10.36
CA LYS A 816 4.90 -17.42 -10.56
C LYS A 816 4.49 -18.11 -9.27
N HIS A 817 5.22 -17.84 -8.17
CA HIS A 817 5.00 -18.42 -6.85
C HIS A 817 4.98 -17.32 -5.79
N ILE A 818 3.92 -17.25 -5.01
CA ILE A 818 3.79 -16.37 -3.85
C ILE A 818 3.34 -17.24 -2.68
N GLY A 819 3.99 -17.11 -1.52
CA GLY A 819 3.64 -17.89 -0.35
C GLY A 819 3.85 -17.14 0.94
N ASN A 820 2.95 -17.36 1.90
CA ASN A 820 3.06 -16.85 3.26
C ASN A 820 2.85 -18.00 4.24
N LEU A 821 3.68 -18.05 5.27
CA LEU A 821 3.56 -18.99 6.38
C LEU A 821 3.71 -18.22 7.70
N SER A 822 2.69 -18.25 8.53
CA SER A 822 2.72 -17.67 9.87
C SER A 822 2.49 -18.76 10.92
N LEU A 823 3.40 -18.84 11.87
CA LEU A 823 3.29 -19.69 13.05
C LEU A 823 2.92 -18.81 14.25
N PHE A 824 1.87 -19.21 14.96
CA PHE A 824 1.39 -18.48 16.13
C PHE A 824 1.53 -19.32 17.40
N TYR A 825 1.90 -18.67 18.48
CA TYR A 825 1.68 -19.18 19.83
C TYR A 825 0.84 -18.18 20.61
N LYS A 826 -0.35 -18.59 21.02
CA LYS A 826 -1.29 -17.75 21.77
C LYS A 826 -1.59 -18.39 23.11
N ASN A 827 -1.29 -17.71 24.21
CA ASN A 827 -1.56 -18.20 25.56
C ASN A 827 -2.34 -17.14 26.35
N ALA A 828 -3.66 -17.28 26.37
CA ALA A 828 -4.55 -16.36 27.04
C ALA A 828 -4.32 -16.30 28.56
N LYS A 829 -3.93 -17.44 29.20
CA LYS A 829 -3.63 -17.47 30.65
C LYS A 829 -2.48 -16.55 31.03
N TYR A 830 -1.43 -16.54 30.21
CA TYR A 830 -0.26 -15.69 30.40
C TYR A 830 -0.36 -14.37 29.64
N GLY A 831 -1.40 -14.16 28.82
CA GLY A 831 -1.54 -12.97 27.98
C GLY A 831 -0.41 -12.82 26.98
N LEU A 832 0.07 -13.93 26.40
CA LEU A 832 1.23 -13.98 25.52
C LEU A 832 0.80 -14.37 24.10
N ASP A 833 1.07 -13.51 23.13
CA ASP A 833 0.90 -13.77 21.70
C ASP A 833 2.26 -13.64 21.01
N VAL A 834 2.65 -14.67 20.25
CA VAL A 834 3.89 -14.71 19.48
C VAL A 834 3.56 -15.08 18.05
N GLN A 835 4.18 -14.43 17.08
CA GLN A 835 4.09 -14.74 15.66
C GLN A 835 5.47 -14.77 15.03
N LEU A 836 5.74 -15.81 14.24
CA LEU A 836 6.82 -15.88 13.28
C LEU A 836 6.20 -15.98 11.90
N ALA A 837 6.53 -15.03 11.02
CA ALA A 837 5.90 -14.91 9.70
C ALA A 837 6.97 -14.92 8.60
N TYR A 838 6.82 -15.84 7.65
CA TYR A 838 7.67 -15.97 6.48
C TYR A 838 6.87 -15.61 5.23
N VAL A 839 7.43 -14.76 4.37
CA VAL A 839 6.86 -14.33 3.09
C VAL A 839 7.85 -14.69 1.98
N TYR A 840 7.38 -15.38 0.96
CA TYR A 840 8.12 -15.69 -0.26
C TYR A 840 7.44 -15.05 -1.46
N THR A 841 8.19 -14.31 -2.26
CA THR A 841 7.76 -13.77 -3.55
C THR A 841 8.72 -14.27 -4.61
N GLY A 842 8.21 -15.03 -5.57
CA GLY A 842 8.99 -15.59 -6.68
C GLY A 842 9.51 -14.50 -7.61
N ARG A 843 10.41 -14.89 -8.49
CA ARG A 843 10.97 -14.05 -9.55
C ARG A 843 9.87 -13.45 -10.42
N ARG A 844 10.06 -12.19 -10.87
CA ARG A 844 9.10 -11.47 -11.73
C ARG A 844 9.79 -10.43 -12.62
N ILE A 845 9.16 -10.10 -13.75
CA ILE A 845 9.54 -8.94 -14.57
C ILE A 845 9.05 -7.68 -13.85
N ILE A 846 9.94 -6.76 -13.53
CA ILE A 846 9.58 -5.45 -12.96
C ILE A 846 9.52 -4.36 -14.02
N GLN A 847 10.30 -4.50 -15.09
CA GLN A 847 10.32 -3.57 -16.21
C GLN A 847 10.49 -4.34 -17.52
N VAL A 848 9.60 -4.11 -18.46
CA VAL A 848 9.71 -4.72 -19.80
C VAL A 848 10.54 -3.84 -20.72
N SER A 849 11.19 -4.45 -21.70
CA SER A 849 11.99 -3.78 -22.72
C SER A 849 11.33 -3.92 -24.11
N GLN A 850 11.50 -2.91 -24.96
CA GLN A 850 11.15 -3.06 -26.37
C GLN A 850 12.11 -4.01 -27.12
N PHE A 851 13.31 -4.28 -26.59
CA PHE A 851 14.27 -5.18 -27.19
C PHE A 851 14.11 -6.61 -26.68
N GLU A 852 14.22 -7.59 -27.60
CA GLU A 852 14.12 -9.02 -27.31
C GLU A 852 15.16 -9.44 -26.25
N GLY A 853 14.67 -10.07 -25.14
CA GLY A 853 15.53 -10.64 -24.11
C GLY A 853 16.21 -9.65 -23.18
N LEU A 854 15.77 -8.37 -23.14
CA LEU A 854 16.31 -7.34 -22.25
C LEU A 854 15.33 -6.89 -21.17
N ASP A 855 14.36 -7.73 -20.81
CA ASP A 855 13.46 -7.48 -19.68
C ASP A 855 14.23 -7.51 -18.36
N TYR A 856 13.84 -6.63 -17.43
CA TYR A 856 14.43 -6.53 -16.10
C TYR A 856 13.69 -7.44 -15.13
N TRP A 857 14.41 -8.40 -14.56
CA TRP A 857 13.87 -9.40 -13.67
C TRP A 857 14.30 -9.16 -12.23
N GLN A 858 13.36 -8.97 -11.33
CA GLN A 858 13.62 -9.04 -9.90
C GLN A 858 13.75 -10.51 -9.49
N ARG A 859 14.83 -10.86 -8.78
CA ARG A 859 15.00 -12.19 -8.18
C ARG A 859 13.93 -12.48 -7.13
N ALA A 860 13.73 -13.76 -6.85
CA ALA A 860 12.88 -14.18 -5.73
C ALA A 860 13.38 -13.60 -4.41
N THR A 861 12.44 -13.16 -3.57
CA THR A 861 12.72 -12.59 -2.26
C THR A 861 12.08 -13.41 -1.16
N SER A 862 12.77 -13.51 -0.02
CA SER A 862 12.29 -14.16 1.20
C SER A 862 12.40 -13.18 2.36
N GLN A 863 11.32 -12.99 3.10
CA GLN A 863 11.29 -12.14 4.29
C GLN A 863 10.83 -12.95 5.49
N LEU A 864 11.57 -12.88 6.59
CA LEU A 864 11.19 -13.48 7.88
C LEU A 864 11.00 -12.36 8.89
N ASP A 865 9.85 -12.36 9.54
CA ASP A 865 9.46 -11.36 10.50
C ASP A 865 9.03 -12.03 11.81
N PHE A 866 9.23 -11.34 12.93
CA PHE A 866 8.87 -11.81 14.25
C PHE A 866 8.09 -10.75 15.00
N SER A 867 7.09 -11.17 15.77
CA SER A 867 6.41 -10.30 16.73
C SER A 867 6.04 -11.05 17.99
N ILE A 868 6.10 -10.35 19.12
CA ILE A 868 5.68 -10.83 20.43
C ILE A 868 4.93 -9.72 21.15
N GLU A 869 3.79 -10.05 21.72
CA GLU A 869 3.00 -9.17 22.58
C GLU A 869 2.70 -9.86 23.89
N LYS A 870 2.96 -9.16 24.99
CA LYS A 870 2.68 -9.62 26.35
C LYS A 870 1.72 -8.65 27.02
N ARG A 871 0.54 -9.13 27.40
CA ARG A 871 -0.42 -8.35 28.22
C ARG A 871 0.03 -8.32 29.67
N ILE A 872 -0.04 -7.15 30.27
CA ILE A 872 0.27 -6.86 31.67
C ILE A 872 -1.01 -6.34 32.33
N GLY A 873 -1.64 -7.17 33.14
CA GLY A 873 -2.96 -6.87 33.65
C GLY A 873 -4.02 -6.84 32.54
N ARG A 874 -5.04 -5.97 32.69
CA ARG A 874 -6.18 -5.89 31.76
C ARG A 874 -6.07 -4.77 30.73
N ARG A 875 -5.25 -3.77 31.01
CA ARG A 875 -5.22 -2.51 30.24
C ARG A 875 -3.92 -2.30 29.46
N PHE A 876 -2.83 -2.93 29.85
CA PHE A 876 -1.52 -2.72 29.25
C PHE A 876 -1.05 -3.94 28.48
N ALA A 877 -0.34 -3.70 27.40
CA ALA A 877 0.46 -4.70 26.71
C ALA A 877 1.80 -4.10 26.30
N VAL A 878 2.86 -4.90 26.33
CA VAL A 878 4.16 -4.57 25.76
C VAL A 878 4.40 -5.44 24.55
N TYR A 879 5.07 -4.90 23.53
CA TYR A 879 5.35 -5.65 22.31
C TYR A 879 6.75 -5.38 21.75
N VAL A 880 7.28 -6.38 21.06
CA VAL A 880 8.49 -6.28 20.24
C VAL A 880 8.18 -6.83 18.86
N LYS A 881 8.64 -6.15 17.83
CA LYS A 881 8.49 -6.52 16.43
C LYS A 881 9.84 -6.41 15.72
N VAL A 882 10.19 -7.42 14.92
CA VAL A 882 11.41 -7.44 14.11
C VAL A 882 11.02 -7.75 12.68
N GLN A 883 11.44 -6.92 11.74
CA GLN A 883 11.18 -7.08 10.31
C GLN A 883 12.48 -7.44 9.56
N ASN A 884 12.33 -8.22 8.49
CA ASN A 884 13.40 -8.61 7.58
C ASN A 884 14.60 -9.27 8.29
N ILE A 885 14.35 -10.24 9.18
CA ILE A 885 15.40 -10.95 9.94
C ILE A 885 16.44 -11.56 9.02
N LEU A 886 16.06 -12.02 7.81
CA LEU A 886 16.95 -12.61 6.82
C LEU A 886 17.85 -11.59 6.12
N ASN A 887 17.57 -10.30 6.29
CA ASN A 887 18.29 -9.20 5.61
C ASN A 887 18.44 -9.42 4.10
N THR A 888 17.34 -9.86 3.46
CA THR A 888 17.33 -10.23 2.04
C THR A 888 17.42 -8.98 1.16
N PRO A 889 18.43 -8.88 0.28
CA PRO A 889 18.54 -7.79 -0.68
C PRO A 889 17.50 -7.92 -1.79
N VAL A 890 17.11 -6.79 -2.41
CA VAL A 890 16.38 -6.78 -3.69
C VAL A 890 17.41 -6.78 -4.80
N ILE A 891 17.31 -7.74 -5.72
CA ILE A 891 18.24 -7.91 -6.84
C ILE A 891 17.47 -7.90 -8.14
N VAL A 892 17.90 -7.06 -9.09
CA VAL A 892 17.37 -6.98 -10.45
C VAL A 892 18.44 -7.42 -11.44
N GLU A 893 18.05 -8.22 -12.42
CA GLU A 893 18.96 -8.78 -13.44
C GLU A 893 18.28 -8.83 -14.81
N ILE A 894 19.09 -8.90 -15.85
CA ILE A 894 18.67 -9.22 -17.20
C ILE A 894 19.19 -10.61 -17.55
N ASP A 895 18.31 -11.51 -18.02
CA ASP A 895 18.71 -12.80 -18.57
C ASP A 895 19.04 -12.65 -20.04
N SER A 896 20.31 -12.78 -20.37
CA SER A 896 20.78 -12.75 -21.75
C SER A 896 20.98 -14.17 -22.30
N ARG A 897 20.72 -14.35 -23.57
CA ARG A 897 21.11 -15.59 -24.29
C ARG A 897 22.62 -15.76 -24.38
N TYR A 898 23.37 -14.68 -24.22
CA TYR A 898 24.81 -14.66 -24.30
C TYR A 898 25.41 -14.54 -22.91
N PRO A 899 26.41 -15.37 -22.58
CA PRO A 899 27.06 -15.30 -21.28
C PRO A 899 27.81 -13.98 -21.11
N TYR A 900 27.86 -13.47 -19.87
CA TYR A 900 28.66 -12.31 -19.53
C TYR A 900 30.14 -12.60 -19.81
N PRO A 901 30.86 -11.75 -20.60
CA PRO A 901 32.26 -11.93 -20.89
C PRO A 901 33.12 -11.86 -19.62
N ALA A 902 34.36 -12.35 -19.66
CA ALA A 902 35.25 -12.44 -18.52
C ALA A 902 35.43 -11.09 -17.81
N GLY A 903 35.30 -11.13 -16.48
CA GLY A 903 34.92 -10.04 -15.62
C GLY A 903 35.86 -8.84 -15.51
N GLU A 904 35.47 -7.73 -16.10
CA GLU A 904 36.03 -6.43 -15.75
C GLU A 904 35.30 -5.77 -14.56
N PHE A 905 34.12 -6.22 -14.19
CA PHE A 905 33.27 -5.51 -13.25
C PHE A 905 33.02 -6.31 -11.99
N PRO A 906 33.18 -5.70 -10.81
CA PRO A 906 32.80 -6.33 -9.55
C PRO A 906 31.30 -6.66 -9.57
N PHE A 907 30.90 -7.74 -8.91
CA PHE A 907 29.53 -8.24 -8.79
C PHE A 907 28.93 -8.93 -10.02
N GLN A 908 29.54 -8.86 -11.21
CA GLN A 908 29.13 -9.62 -12.39
C GLN A 908 29.77 -11.02 -12.37
N LYS A 909 28.98 -12.03 -12.71
CA LYS A 909 29.49 -13.41 -12.77
C LYS A 909 29.94 -13.76 -14.18
N ALA A 910 31.25 -13.85 -14.39
CA ALA A 910 31.82 -14.30 -15.66
C ALA A 910 31.22 -15.65 -16.11
N GLY A 911 30.88 -15.76 -17.38
CA GLY A 911 30.27 -16.94 -17.98
C GLY A 911 28.81 -17.20 -17.56
N GLY A 912 28.22 -16.31 -16.74
CA GLY A 912 26.79 -16.37 -16.37
C GLY A 912 25.90 -15.70 -17.41
N ASN A 913 24.69 -16.21 -17.59
CA ASN A 913 23.69 -15.62 -18.49
C ASN A 913 22.84 -14.54 -17.80
N SER A 914 23.05 -14.30 -16.53
CA SER A 914 22.35 -13.28 -15.73
C SER A 914 23.27 -12.09 -15.50
N TYR A 915 22.85 -10.92 -15.97
CA TYR A 915 23.56 -9.65 -15.84
C TYR A 915 22.95 -8.88 -14.67
N LEU A 916 23.71 -8.64 -13.62
CA LEU A 916 23.24 -7.82 -12.49
C LEU A 916 23.00 -6.39 -12.97
N VAL A 917 21.78 -5.89 -12.78
CA VAL A 917 21.40 -4.52 -13.09
C VAL A 917 21.32 -3.68 -11.82
N GLU A 918 20.73 -4.22 -10.76
CA GLU A 918 20.51 -3.48 -9.53
C GLU A 918 20.55 -4.39 -8.31
N LYS A 919 21.11 -3.88 -7.21
CA LYS A 919 21.09 -4.56 -5.90
C LYS A 919 20.88 -3.55 -4.79
N ASP A 920 19.75 -3.66 -4.09
CA ASP A 920 19.40 -2.86 -2.92
C ASP A 920 19.61 -3.63 -1.62
N THR A 921 20.20 -2.97 -0.62
CA THR A 921 20.35 -3.49 0.74
C THR A 921 19.88 -2.44 1.73
N TYR A 922 18.94 -2.78 2.65
CA TYR A 922 18.27 -1.84 3.55
C TYR A 922 18.22 -2.27 5.03
N GLY A 923 18.72 -3.46 5.36
CA GLY A 923 18.85 -3.94 6.74
C GLY A 923 17.56 -4.42 7.39
N GLN A 924 17.69 -4.74 8.67
CA GLN A 924 16.59 -5.17 9.55
C GLN A 924 15.97 -3.95 10.25
N ALA A 925 14.70 -4.05 10.69
CA ALA A 925 14.05 -3.03 11.50
C ALA A 925 13.52 -3.62 12.80
N PHE A 926 13.76 -2.92 13.92
CA PHE A 926 13.34 -3.30 15.26
C PHE A 926 12.37 -2.26 15.79
N LEU A 927 11.29 -2.73 16.42
CA LEU A 927 10.26 -1.90 17.03
C LEU A 927 9.84 -2.52 18.36
N PHE A 928 9.73 -1.71 19.41
CA PHE A 928 9.19 -2.08 20.71
C PHE A 928 8.22 -0.99 21.18
N GLY A 929 7.24 -1.36 21.99
CA GLY A 929 6.26 -0.38 22.45
C GLY A 929 5.31 -0.90 23.50
N VAL A 930 4.41 0.00 23.89
CA VAL A 930 3.39 -0.21 24.92
C VAL A 930 2.03 0.19 24.35
N ARG A 931 1.03 -0.62 24.65
CA ARG A 931 -0.38 -0.34 24.36
C ARG A 931 -1.16 -0.20 25.64
N TYR A 932 -2.08 0.76 25.65
CA TYR A 932 -3.08 0.94 26.70
C TYR A 932 -4.47 0.83 26.08
N ARG A 933 -5.38 0.12 26.79
CA ARG A 933 -6.79 0.01 26.42
C ARG A 933 -7.67 0.19 27.64
N LEU A 934 -8.71 1.01 27.49
CA LEU A 934 -9.74 1.23 28.49
C LEU A 934 -11.00 0.48 28.10
#